data_5d3b7e0d29d2d9915b397168da4ab1e3
#
_entry.id   5d3b7e0d29d2d9915b397168da4ab1e3
#
_cell.length_a   1.000
_cell.length_b   1.000
_cell.length_c   1.000
_cell.angle_alpha   90.00
_cell.angle_beta   90.00
_cell.angle_gamma   90.00
#
_symmetry.space_group_name_H-M   'P 1'
#
loop_
_entity.id
_entity.type
_entity.pdbx_description
1 polymer ?
#
loop_
_entity_poly.entity_id
_entity_poly.type
_entity_poly.pdbx_seq_one_letter_code
_entity_poly.pdbx_strand_id
1 'polypeptide(L)'
;GEHVDYIATHMLPYWEGVEMAQAIDYIVKHMNMLKQKFPDKQVIIGEVGWPSNGRTRQLAVASPANEAIFLRRFLAKAEQEKYTYYVMEAFDQPWKQGSEGSVGAYWGVYDVNRQAKFPFTAPIVRIPEWRMLAGISAIIAIITFAFLLTDSKTLRTRGRSFLATIAFGAATGAVWIVYTYTRQYLNPTTIFIGILMIIGMIGVVVVLLAEAHEWAEATWLSQWRRPFTPQHLEDDQLPMVSVQVPAYNEPPEMLIETLNALAKLDYPRYEVLIIDNNTKDPAVWQPVEAHCRKLGPKFRFFHVEPLSGFKAGALNFAMGKTAPEAEIIAVIDSDYVVTPDWLKDMAPQFAKPSLAIAQAPQDYRDDGESLFKAMCYAEYKGFFYIGMLTRNERNAIIQHGTMTMVRKSVLQEVGGWAEWCITEDAELGLKIFDRGYEATYVPKTYGRGLMPDTFLDFKKQRFRWAYGAVQILRRHAGSLLFGNDTALTRGQRYHFVAGWIPWLADSLNMFFTLAALGWTTGMVYFPLKIDPPLVILSIMPLALFVFKMGKMIYLYRTRVGATAGQTLASALAGLSLSHTISQAIILGFFTNDKPFFRTPKRTKRHALLQALQSAREEGLIMLSLWLAAICVVVVQGSETADLMVWIMVLLVQSIPYLATVIMAMVSGFAKTEEKLISSITAPLTSLPEPGNHA
;
A
#
# COMPACT_ATOMS: atom_id res chain seq x y z
N GLY A 1 -11.65 -26.14 58.48
CA GLY A 1 -10.34 -26.30 59.08
C GLY A 1 -10.23 -27.39 60.16
N GLU A 2 -11.31 -27.65 60.91
CA GLU A 2 -11.26 -28.56 62.08
C GLU A 2 -11.05 -30.06 61.71
N HIS A 3 -11.47 -30.47 60.54
CA HIS A 3 -11.42 -31.87 60.08
C HIS A 3 -10.27 -32.21 59.13
N VAL A 4 -9.23 -31.39 59.08
CA VAL A 4 -8.03 -31.60 58.23
C VAL A 4 -6.76 -31.51 59.06
N ASP A 5 -5.72 -32.26 58.68
CA ASP A 5 -4.41 -32.25 59.35
C ASP A 5 -3.55 -31.05 58.94
N TYR A 6 -3.70 -30.55 57.71
CA TYR A 6 -2.98 -29.42 57.16
C TYR A 6 -3.84 -28.63 56.16
N ILE A 7 -3.40 -27.40 55.82
CA ILE A 7 -4.00 -26.53 54.80
C ILE A 7 -3.05 -26.51 53.59
N ALA A 8 -3.52 -27.02 52.44
CA ALA A 8 -2.79 -26.87 51.19
C ALA A 8 -3.39 -25.67 50.41
N THR A 9 -2.51 -24.86 49.85
CA THR A 9 -2.88 -23.68 49.05
C THR A 9 -1.98 -23.57 47.83
N HIS A 10 -2.54 -23.07 46.71
CA HIS A 10 -1.77 -22.76 45.51
C HIS A 10 -1.40 -21.27 45.49
N MET A 11 -0.14 -20.96 45.28
CA MET A 11 0.39 -19.60 45.26
C MET A 11 1.00 -19.31 43.88
N LEU A 12 0.13 -18.93 42.97
CA LEU A 12 0.45 -18.69 41.57
C LEU A 12 0.17 -17.21 41.20
N PRO A 13 1.04 -16.26 41.61
CA PRO A 13 0.82 -14.81 41.41
C PRO A 13 0.64 -14.41 39.95
N TYR A 14 1.15 -15.21 39.00
CA TYR A 14 0.93 -15.02 37.56
C TYR A 14 -0.56 -15.03 37.20
N TRP A 15 -1.36 -15.98 37.74
CA TRP A 15 -2.79 -16.06 37.46
C TRP A 15 -3.58 -14.89 38.04
N GLU A 16 -3.08 -14.27 39.08
CA GLU A 16 -3.66 -13.09 39.70
C GLU A 16 -3.19 -11.78 39.04
N GLY A 17 -2.36 -11.87 37.97
CA GLY A 17 -1.89 -10.72 37.23
C GLY A 17 -0.86 -9.86 37.99
N VAL A 18 -0.22 -10.41 39.04
CA VAL A 18 0.72 -9.67 39.88
C VAL A 18 2.05 -9.48 39.14
N GLU A 19 2.59 -8.25 39.15
CA GLU A 19 3.91 -8.00 38.59
C GLU A 19 4.99 -8.87 39.26
N MET A 20 5.92 -9.43 38.46
CA MET A 20 6.97 -10.34 38.94
C MET A 20 7.77 -9.73 40.10
N ALA A 21 8.03 -8.42 40.09
CA ALA A 21 8.74 -7.74 41.17
C ALA A 21 8.04 -7.85 42.53
N GLN A 22 6.72 -7.90 42.56
CA GLN A 22 5.85 -7.95 43.75
C GLN A 22 5.36 -9.37 44.08
N ALA A 23 5.68 -10.35 43.22
CA ALA A 23 5.12 -11.71 43.34
C ALA A 23 5.50 -12.41 44.64
N ILE A 24 6.70 -12.18 45.19
CA ILE A 24 7.16 -12.79 46.43
C ILE A 24 6.44 -12.14 47.63
N ASP A 25 6.28 -10.82 47.65
CA ASP A 25 5.53 -10.10 48.69
C ASP A 25 4.05 -10.52 48.71
N TYR A 26 3.48 -10.75 47.55
CA TYR A 26 2.14 -11.33 47.41
C TYR A 26 2.03 -12.69 48.12
N ILE A 27 2.98 -13.62 47.85
CA ILE A 27 3.00 -14.94 48.50
C ILE A 27 3.16 -14.83 50.02
N VAL A 28 4.10 -14.01 50.48
CA VAL A 28 4.34 -13.82 51.91
C VAL A 28 3.11 -13.26 52.63
N LYS A 29 2.46 -12.27 52.03
CA LYS A 29 1.24 -11.70 52.60
C LYS A 29 0.14 -12.73 52.75
N HIS A 30 -0.14 -13.53 51.73
CA HIS A 30 -1.19 -14.54 51.76
C HIS A 30 -0.85 -15.72 52.69
N MET A 31 0.41 -16.13 52.74
CA MET A 31 0.85 -17.14 53.70
C MET A 31 0.71 -16.67 55.15
N ASN A 32 1.03 -15.42 55.44
CA ASN A 32 0.83 -14.84 56.79
C ASN A 32 -0.64 -14.77 57.16
N MET A 33 -1.53 -14.39 56.20
CA MET A 33 -2.98 -14.40 56.44
C MET A 33 -3.49 -15.79 56.77
N LEU A 34 -3.04 -16.83 56.06
CA LEU A 34 -3.42 -18.20 56.30
C LEU A 34 -2.92 -18.74 57.64
N LYS A 35 -1.64 -18.47 58.01
CA LYS A 35 -1.08 -18.81 59.27
C LYS A 35 -1.82 -18.14 60.44
N GLN A 36 -2.24 -16.89 60.30
CA GLN A 36 -3.03 -16.19 61.32
C GLN A 36 -4.44 -16.78 61.46
N LYS A 37 -5.07 -17.16 60.36
CA LYS A 37 -6.43 -17.74 60.34
C LYS A 37 -6.46 -19.18 60.90
N PHE A 38 -5.36 -19.91 60.72
CA PHE A 38 -5.25 -21.32 61.11
C PHE A 38 -3.92 -21.59 61.90
N PRO A 39 -3.82 -21.03 63.16
CA PRO A 39 -2.56 -21.07 63.92
C PRO A 39 -2.11 -22.47 64.29
N ASP A 40 -3.06 -23.41 64.47
CA ASP A 40 -2.79 -24.79 64.85
C ASP A 40 -2.59 -25.76 63.67
N LYS A 41 -2.59 -25.23 62.44
CA LYS A 41 -2.47 -26.08 61.25
C LYS A 41 -1.21 -25.75 60.46
N GLN A 42 -0.57 -26.77 59.95
CA GLN A 42 0.51 -26.59 58.99
C GLN A 42 -0.08 -26.05 57.67
N VAL A 43 0.46 -24.94 57.17
CA VAL A 43 0.11 -24.42 55.84
C VAL A 43 1.21 -24.83 54.84
N ILE A 44 0.83 -25.54 53.81
CA ILE A 44 1.67 -26.09 52.75
C ILE A 44 1.34 -25.36 51.44
N ILE A 45 2.34 -24.94 50.70
CA ILE A 45 2.18 -24.43 49.36
C ILE A 45 2.15 -25.62 48.37
N GLY A 46 0.98 -26.02 47.91
CA GLY A 46 0.81 -27.17 47.03
C GLY A 46 1.30 -26.94 45.62
N GLU A 47 1.22 -25.68 45.16
CA GLU A 47 1.77 -25.27 43.85
C GLU A 47 2.33 -23.85 43.92
N VAL A 48 3.54 -23.67 43.44
CA VAL A 48 4.17 -22.35 43.25
C VAL A 48 5.03 -22.36 42.00
N GLY A 49 4.91 -21.35 41.17
CA GLY A 49 5.63 -21.27 39.90
C GLY A 49 5.39 -19.97 39.17
N TRP A 50 6.14 -19.81 38.08
CA TRP A 50 6.03 -18.72 37.13
C TRP A 50 6.28 -19.25 35.70
N PRO A 51 5.45 -18.96 34.68
CA PRO A 51 5.65 -19.54 33.36
C PRO A 51 6.75 -18.84 32.60
N SER A 52 7.46 -19.60 31.75
CA SER A 52 8.56 -19.09 30.93
C SER A 52 8.12 -18.52 29.58
N ASN A 53 6.90 -18.79 29.12
CA ASN A 53 6.37 -18.31 27.85
C ASN A 53 4.83 -18.33 27.90
N GLY A 54 4.19 -17.75 26.90
CA GLY A 54 2.76 -17.66 26.79
C GLY A 54 2.24 -16.22 26.98
N ARG A 55 0.94 -16.11 27.24
CA ARG A 55 0.21 -14.83 27.32
C ARG A 55 0.67 -13.99 28.53
N THR A 56 0.75 -12.66 28.35
CA THR A 56 0.82 -11.71 29.45
C THR A 56 -0.54 -11.63 30.15
N ARG A 57 -0.58 -11.72 31.49
CA ARG A 57 -1.81 -11.58 32.26
C ARG A 57 -1.72 -10.35 33.15
N GLN A 58 -2.45 -9.30 32.81
CA GLN A 58 -2.33 -7.97 33.44
C GLN A 58 -0.85 -7.49 33.48
N LEU A 59 -0.23 -7.43 34.67
CA LEU A 59 1.16 -7.05 34.86
C LEU A 59 2.12 -8.25 34.91
N ALA A 60 1.60 -9.47 34.90
CA ALA A 60 2.38 -10.70 34.97
C ALA A 60 2.87 -11.12 33.57
N VAL A 61 4.14 -10.93 33.29
CA VAL A 61 4.78 -11.26 32.01
C VAL A 61 5.47 -12.63 32.12
N ALA A 62 5.05 -13.59 31.31
CA ALA A 62 5.70 -14.88 31.15
C ALA A 62 7.03 -14.72 30.37
N SER A 63 8.14 -15.15 30.94
CA SER A 63 9.45 -15.22 30.26
C SER A 63 10.42 -16.09 31.03
N PRO A 64 11.45 -16.71 30.38
CA PRO A 64 12.45 -17.50 31.06
C PRO A 64 13.21 -16.68 32.13
N ALA A 65 13.46 -15.42 31.90
CA ALA A 65 14.11 -14.53 32.86
C ALA A 65 13.23 -14.28 34.10
N ASN A 66 11.92 -14.04 33.90
CA ASN A 66 11.00 -13.82 35.02
C ASN A 66 10.78 -15.11 35.83
N GLU A 67 10.68 -16.27 35.17
CA GLU A 67 10.65 -17.57 35.83
C GLU A 67 11.89 -17.77 36.71
N ALA A 68 13.08 -17.55 36.15
CA ALA A 68 14.34 -17.66 36.87
C ALA A 68 14.43 -16.71 38.08
N ILE A 69 14.06 -15.44 37.91
CA ILE A 69 14.08 -14.45 39.01
C ILE A 69 13.05 -14.82 40.06
N PHE A 70 11.85 -15.21 39.66
CA PHE A 70 10.81 -15.64 40.58
C PHE A 70 11.25 -16.81 41.44
N LEU A 71 11.70 -17.90 40.79
CA LEU A 71 12.11 -19.10 41.50
C LEU A 71 13.28 -18.85 42.46
N ARG A 72 14.30 -18.11 42.02
CA ARG A 72 15.44 -17.78 42.91
C ARG A 72 15.03 -16.99 44.13
N ARG A 73 14.18 -15.95 43.93
CA ARG A 73 13.68 -15.13 45.05
C ARG A 73 12.74 -15.93 45.96
N PHE A 74 11.89 -16.78 45.37
CA PHE A 74 10.98 -17.62 46.12
C PHE A 74 11.72 -18.63 46.97
N LEU A 75 12.69 -19.36 46.38
CA LEU A 75 13.47 -20.37 47.12
C LEU A 75 14.24 -19.77 48.31
N ALA A 76 14.88 -18.63 48.11
CA ALA A 76 15.58 -17.92 49.20
C ALA A 76 14.58 -17.46 50.29
N LYS A 77 13.39 -17.00 49.92
CA LYS A 77 12.37 -16.58 50.89
C LYS A 77 11.74 -17.80 51.60
N ALA A 78 11.48 -18.88 50.87
CA ALA A 78 10.92 -20.12 51.43
C ALA A 78 11.86 -20.77 52.47
N GLU A 79 13.16 -20.72 52.23
CA GLU A 79 14.19 -21.16 53.19
C GLU A 79 14.17 -20.29 54.45
N GLN A 80 14.10 -18.95 54.31
CA GLN A 80 14.04 -18.00 55.42
C GLN A 80 12.77 -18.21 56.27
N GLU A 81 11.61 -18.40 55.65
CA GLU A 81 10.28 -18.54 56.28
C GLU A 81 9.95 -19.99 56.62
N LYS A 82 10.83 -20.94 56.30
CA LYS A 82 10.63 -22.40 56.49
C LYS A 82 9.30 -22.89 55.89
N TYR A 83 8.99 -22.50 54.64
CA TYR A 83 7.82 -22.99 53.96
C TYR A 83 8.00 -24.44 53.49
N THR A 84 6.93 -25.23 53.59
CA THR A 84 6.79 -26.47 52.85
C THR A 84 6.12 -26.16 51.55
N TYR A 85 6.75 -26.51 50.41
CA TYR A 85 6.26 -26.13 49.11
C TYR A 85 6.55 -27.17 48.04
N TYR A 86 5.78 -27.12 46.94
CA TYR A 86 5.99 -27.87 45.71
C TYR A 86 6.04 -26.91 44.52
N VAL A 87 7.15 -27.00 43.74
CA VAL A 87 7.32 -26.15 42.55
C VAL A 87 6.52 -26.74 41.40
N MET A 88 5.74 -25.94 40.77
CA MET A 88 5.01 -26.21 39.55
C MET A 88 5.81 -25.66 38.38
N GLU A 89 6.42 -26.49 37.48
CA GLU A 89 6.55 -27.94 37.53
C GLU A 89 7.95 -28.36 37.06
N ALA A 90 8.28 -29.66 37.09
CA ALA A 90 9.63 -30.10 36.74
C ALA A 90 9.93 -29.90 35.23
N PHE A 91 9.00 -30.30 34.35
CA PHE A 91 9.14 -30.27 32.89
C PHE A 91 7.98 -29.56 32.22
N ASP A 92 8.25 -28.86 31.13
CA ASP A 92 7.23 -28.31 30.28
C ASP A 92 6.27 -29.38 29.73
N GLN A 93 4.99 -29.07 29.66
CA GLN A 93 3.93 -30.01 29.27
C GLN A 93 3.06 -29.42 28.13
N PRO A 94 3.48 -29.50 26.84
CA PRO A 94 2.78 -28.89 25.71
C PRO A 94 1.30 -29.27 25.57
N TRP A 95 0.90 -30.44 26.03
CA TRP A 95 -0.49 -30.90 26.00
C TRP A 95 -1.44 -30.07 26.87
N LYS A 96 -0.93 -29.37 27.88
CA LYS A 96 -1.73 -28.46 28.75
C LYS A 96 -2.22 -27.20 28.04
N GLN A 97 -1.68 -26.87 26.87
CA GLN A 97 -2.17 -25.73 26.07
C GLN A 97 -3.69 -25.83 25.78
N GLY A 98 -4.22 -27.04 25.68
CA GLY A 98 -5.65 -27.25 25.43
C GLY A 98 -6.55 -26.89 26.59
N SER A 99 -6.08 -26.94 27.83
CA SER A 99 -6.85 -26.68 29.06
C SER A 99 -6.54 -25.32 29.70
N GLU A 100 -5.29 -24.88 29.66
CA GLU A 100 -4.79 -23.70 30.39
C GLU A 100 -4.37 -22.54 29.44
N GLY A 101 -4.62 -22.67 28.14
CA GLY A 101 -4.15 -21.71 27.14
C GLY A 101 -2.65 -21.87 26.82
N SER A 102 -2.09 -20.91 26.10
CA SER A 102 -0.68 -21.00 25.64
C SER A 102 0.30 -21.17 26.78
N VAL A 103 0.04 -20.59 27.93
CA VAL A 103 0.90 -20.60 29.11
C VAL A 103 1.02 -21.98 29.76
N GLY A 104 -0.01 -22.82 29.64
CA GLY A 104 -0.04 -24.14 30.27
C GLY A 104 1.11 -25.06 29.88
N ALA A 105 1.71 -24.82 28.72
CA ALA A 105 2.85 -25.60 28.24
C ALA A 105 4.20 -25.26 28.92
N TYR A 106 4.32 -24.13 29.65
CA TYR A 106 5.60 -23.47 29.93
C TYR A 106 5.90 -23.29 31.44
N TRP A 107 5.34 -24.09 32.31
CA TRP A 107 5.54 -24.00 33.74
C TRP A 107 6.77 -24.77 34.24
N GLY A 108 7.36 -25.63 33.39
CA GLY A 108 8.51 -26.48 33.78
C GLY A 108 9.80 -25.68 34.01
N VAL A 109 10.55 -26.03 34.99
CA VAL A 109 11.94 -25.57 35.23
C VAL A 109 12.88 -26.05 34.11
N TYR A 110 12.53 -27.19 33.52
CA TYR A 110 13.18 -27.78 32.36
C TYR A 110 12.20 -27.80 31.16
N ASP A 111 12.76 -27.75 29.96
CA ASP A 111 11.97 -27.92 28.74
C ASP A 111 11.55 -29.39 28.52
N VAL A 112 10.77 -29.66 27.44
CA VAL A 112 10.36 -31.04 27.08
C VAL A 112 11.51 -31.99 26.81
N ASN A 113 12.70 -31.48 26.47
CA ASN A 113 13.93 -32.25 26.24
C ASN A 113 14.76 -32.40 27.49
N ARG A 114 14.23 -32.03 28.67
CA ARG A 114 14.90 -32.04 29.98
C ARG A 114 16.12 -31.11 30.04
N GLN A 115 16.15 -30.06 29.25
CA GLN A 115 17.21 -29.05 29.30
C GLN A 115 16.75 -27.89 30.18
N ALA A 116 17.66 -27.37 31.01
CA ALA A 116 17.37 -26.21 31.85
C ALA A 116 17.12 -24.97 31.01
N LYS A 117 15.98 -24.31 31.22
CA LYS A 117 15.57 -23.10 30.45
C LYS A 117 16.38 -21.86 30.84
N PHE A 118 17.02 -21.87 31.99
CA PHE A 118 17.83 -20.77 32.51
C PHE A 118 18.92 -21.29 33.42
N PRO A 119 20.03 -20.55 33.64
CA PRO A 119 21.08 -20.93 34.57
C PRO A 119 20.60 -20.78 36.02
N PHE A 120 20.82 -21.77 36.85
CA PHE A 120 20.36 -21.75 38.25
C PHE A 120 21.15 -20.77 39.14
N THR A 121 22.45 -20.56 38.89
CA THR A 121 23.33 -19.74 39.72
C THR A 121 23.98 -18.57 39.00
N ALA A 122 24.22 -18.68 37.68
CA ALA A 122 24.84 -17.62 36.89
C ALA A 122 23.94 -16.40 36.71
N PRO A 123 24.45 -15.24 36.31
CA PRO A 123 23.63 -14.07 36.00
C PRO A 123 22.52 -14.36 34.99
N ILE A 124 21.31 -13.82 35.25
CA ILE A 124 20.16 -14.01 34.36
C ILE A 124 20.26 -12.99 33.22
N VAL A 125 20.34 -13.50 31.99
CA VAL A 125 20.29 -12.69 30.76
C VAL A 125 18.92 -12.86 30.15
N ARG A 126 18.23 -11.74 29.87
CA ARG A 126 16.86 -11.78 29.30
C ARG A 126 16.79 -12.45 27.94
N ILE A 127 17.79 -12.21 27.09
CA ILE A 127 17.90 -12.79 25.74
C ILE A 127 19.35 -13.35 25.64
N PRO A 128 19.60 -14.61 26.00
CA PRO A 128 20.94 -15.18 25.98
C PRO A 128 21.63 -15.11 24.61
N GLU A 129 20.87 -15.30 23.54
CA GLU A 129 21.34 -15.35 22.16
C GLU A 129 21.45 -13.96 21.48
N TRP A 130 21.32 -12.85 22.22
CA TRP A 130 21.28 -11.51 21.65
C TRP A 130 22.43 -11.19 20.67
N ARG A 131 23.64 -11.67 20.93
CA ARG A 131 24.82 -11.46 20.07
C ARG A 131 24.64 -12.14 18.71
N MET A 132 24.17 -13.38 18.70
CA MET A 132 23.88 -14.13 17.48
C MET A 132 22.77 -13.45 16.68
N LEU A 133 21.66 -13.09 17.34
CA LEU A 133 20.53 -12.42 16.71
C LEU A 133 20.93 -11.07 16.11
N ALA A 134 21.74 -10.28 16.83
CA ALA A 134 22.28 -9.01 16.33
C ALA A 134 23.19 -9.23 15.12
N GLY A 135 24.06 -10.26 15.15
CA GLY A 135 24.92 -10.62 14.02
C GLY A 135 24.13 -11.02 12.77
N ILE A 136 23.12 -11.88 12.92
CA ILE A 136 22.23 -12.29 11.81
C ILE A 136 21.47 -11.06 11.26
N SER A 137 20.91 -10.21 12.14
CA SER A 137 20.24 -8.98 11.74
C SER A 137 21.16 -8.05 10.94
N ALA A 138 22.40 -7.87 11.38
CA ALA A 138 23.38 -7.06 10.70
C ALA A 138 23.74 -7.62 9.30
N ILE A 139 23.94 -8.93 9.18
CA ILE A 139 24.24 -9.58 7.89
C ILE A 139 23.07 -9.38 6.91
N ILE A 140 21.84 -9.68 7.34
CA ILE A 140 20.64 -9.50 6.50
C ILE A 140 20.49 -8.03 6.11
N ALA A 141 20.69 -7.10 7.05
CA ALA A 141 20.62 -5.67 6.80
C ALA A 141 21.64 -5.20 5.76
N ILE A 142 22.90 -5.67 5.85
CA ILE A 142 23.97 -5.34 4.91
C ILE A 142 23.62 -5.84 3.50
N ILE A 143 23.16 -7.09 3.37
CA ILE A 143 22.77 -7.66 2.08
C ILE A 143 21.60 -6.88 1.49
N THR A 144 20.56 -6.60 2.29
CA THR A 144 19.40 -5.81 1.86
C THR A 144 19.78 -4.40 1.43
N PHE A 145 20.61 -3.74 2.22
CA PHE A 145 21.09 -2.39 1.92
C PHE A 145 21.95 -2.36 0.65
N ALA A 146 22.86 -3.32 0.47
CA ALA A 146 23.65 -3.45 -0.75
C ALA A 146 22.76 -3.63 -1.99
N PHE A 147 21.72 -4.48 -1.87
CA PHE A 147 20.73 -4.66 -2.93
C PHE A 147 20.00 -3.36 -3.28
N LEU A 148 19.53 -2.60 -2.29
CA LEU A 148 18.85 -1.31 -2.50
C LEU A 148 19.77 -0.26 -3.14
N LEU A 149 21.08 -0.34 -2.91
CA LEU A 149 22.04 0.59 -3.49
C LEU A 149 22.54 0.23 -4.89
N THR A 150 22.25 -0.95 -5.41
CA THR A 150 22.78 -1.41 -6.71
C THR A 150 22.53 -0.40 -7.84
N ASP A 151 21.36 0.19 -7.86
CA ASP A 151 20.92 1.17 -8.87
C ASP A 151 20.86 2.63 -8.35
N SER A 152 21.10 2.85 -7.05
CA SER A 152 20.93 4.13 -6.37
C SER A 152 22.27 4.78 -5.98
N LYS A 153 23.29 4.66 -6.85
CA LYS A 153 24.64 5.18 -6.61
C LYS A 153 24.70 6.71 -6.42
N THR A 154 23.71 7.43 -6.95
CA THR A 154 23.60 8.90 -6.87
C THR A 154 22.92 9.41 -5.61
N LEU A 155 22.53 8.54 -4.68
CA LEU A 155 21.96 8.97 -3.39
C LEU A 155 23.02 9.69 -2.53
N ARG A 156 22.62 10.83 -1.95
CA ARG A 156 23.39 11.54 -0.92
C ARG A 156 23.54 10.69 0.34
N THR A 157 24.52 11.00 1.18
CA THR A 157 24.77 10.26 2.44
C THR A 157 23.52 10.12 3.33
N ARG A 158 22.70 11.18 3.45
CA ARG A 158 21.43 11.14 4.21
C ARG A 158 20.49 10.06 3.70
N GLY A 159 20.31 9.94 2.39
CA GLY A 159 19.46 8.91 1.77
C GLY A 159 20.01 7.50 2.00
N ARG A 160 21.33 7.33 1.92
CA ARG A 160 21.99 6.05 2.21
C ARG A 160 21.82 5.66 3.68
N SER A 161 22.04 6.60 4.61
CA SER A 161 21.83 6.33 6.05
C SER A 161 20.38 6.00 6.37
N PHE A 162 19.43 6.71 5.75
CA PHE A 162 18.01 6.40 5.89
C PHE A 162 17.69 4.96 5.44
N LEU A 163 18.15 4.55 4.24
CA LEU A 163 17.94 3.18 3.74
C LEU A 163 18.62 2.12 4.61
N ALA A 164 19.83 2.41 5.11
CA ALA A 164 20.53 1.51 6.02
C ALA A 164 19.75 1.30 7.34
N THR A 165 19.19 2.38 7.90
CA THR A 165 18.36 2.32 9.12
C THR A 165 17.09 1.49 8.90
N ILE A 166 16.40 1.71 7.77
CA ILE A 166 15.18 0.93 7.44
C ILE A 166 15.53 -0.54 7.20
N ALA A 167 16.59 -0.83 6.44
CA ALA A 167 17.03 -2.21 6.20
C ALA A 167 17.41 -2.93 7.51
N PHE A 168 18.08 -2.23 8.43
CA PHE A 168 18.43 -2.79 9.74
C PHE A 168 17.19 -3.03 10.60
N GLY A 169 16.25 -2.08 10.65
CA GLY A 169 14.98 -2.23 11.38
C GLY A 169 14.15 -3.40 10.85
N ALA A 170 14.00 -3.51 9.53
CA ALA A 170 13.28 -4.61 8.87
C ALA A 170 13.94 -5.98 9.14
N ALA A 171 15.27 -6.06 9.01
CA ALA A 171 16.03 -7.28 9.30
C ALA A 171 15.89 -7.70 10.77
N THR A 172 16.01 -6.74 11.70
CA THR A 172 15.86 -7.00 13.13
C THR A 172 14.45 -7.49 13.47
N GLY A 173 13.42 -6.85 12.90
CA GLY A 173 12.03 -7.29 13.07
C GLY A 173 11.80 -8.71 12.54
N ALA A 174 12.30 -9.03 11.36
CA ALA A 174 12.18 -10.36 10.77
C ALA A 174 12.89 -11.43 11.62
N VAL A 175 14.15 -11.17 12.05
CA VAL A 175 14.91 -12.07 12.92
C VAL A 175 14.20 -12.29 14.25
N TRP A 176 13.64 -11.21 14.83
CA TRP A 176 12.91 -11.29 16.10
C TRP A 176 11.64 -12.13 15.98
N ILE A 177 10.89 -11.99 14.89
CA ILE A 177 9.69 -12.82 14.64
C ILE A 177 10.07 -14.30 14.58
N VAL A 178 11.08 -14.64 13.78
CA VAL A 178 11.56 -16.02 13.66
C VAL A 178 12.02 -16.56 15.03
N TYR A 179 12.82 -15.79 15.75
CA TYR A 179 13.28 -16.16 17.09
C TYR A 179 12.13 -16.42 18.05
N THR A 180 11.17 -15.48 18.14
CA THR A 180 10.02 -15.62 19.05
C THR A 180 9.14 -16.81 18.67
N TYR A 181 8.97 -17.04 17.36
CA TYR A 181 8.14 -18.14 16.87
C TYR A 181 8.80 -19.51 17.12
N THR A 182 10.12 -19.64 16.94
CA THR A 182 10.86 -20.88 17.16
C THR A 182 10.98 -21.26 18.64
N ARG A 183 10.66 -20.35 19.56
CA ARG A 183 10.60 -20.61 21.01
C ARG A 183 9.27 -21.19 21.47
N GLN A 184 8.30 -21.37 20.58
CA GLN A 184 7.00 -21.94 20.92
C GLN A 184 6.99 -23.45 20.64
N TYR A 185 6.20 -24.19 21.42
CA TYR A 185 5.87 -25.57 21.11
C TYR A 185 4.85 -25.60 19.98
N LEU A 186 5.32 -25.96 18.78
CA LEU A 186 4.54 -25.91 17.56
C LEU A 186 3.71 -27.20 17.38
N ASN A 187 2.46 -27.02 17.05
CA ASN A 187 1.56 -28.08 16.58
C ASN A 187 1.22 -27.83 15.09
N PRO A 188 0.60 -28.79 14.37
CA PRO A 188 0.30 -28.62 12.95
C PRO A 188 -0.50 -27.35 12.62
N THR A 189 -1.44 -26.96 13.46
CA THR A 189 -2.23 -25.74 13.28
C THR A 189 -1.38 -24.48 13.42
N THR A 190 -0.55 -24.40 14.46
CA THR A 190 0.34 -23.25 14.65
C THR A 190 1.40 -23.18 13.56
N ILE A 191 1.91 -24.31 13.05
CA ILE A 191 2.81 -24.33 11.90
C ILE A 191 2.14 -23.76 10.66
N PHE A 192 0.91 -24.18 10.34
CA PHE A 192 0.16 -23.69 9.19
C PHE A 192 -0.10 -22.18 9.30
N ILE A 193 -0.57 -21.71 10.44
CA ILE A 193 -0.77 -20.27 10.70
C ILE A 193 0.54 -19.52 10.57
N GLY A 194 1.65 -20.06 11.12
CA GLY A 194 2.97 -19.46 11.03
C GLY A 194 3.47 -19.29 9.61
N ILE A 195 3.24 -20.25 8.73
CA ILE A 195 3.58 -20.15 7.31
C ILE A 195 2.83 -19.01 6.65
N LEU A 196 1.50 -18.92 6.87
CA LEU A 196 0.70 -17.82 6.33
C LEU A 196 1.16 -16.45 6.84
N MET A 197 1.50 -16.36 8.12
CA MET A 197 2.02 -15.13 8.72
C MET A 197 3.39 -14.74 8.16
N ILE A 198 4.30 -15.70 7.94
CA ILE A 198 5.61 -15.45 7.33
C ILE A 198 5.43 -14.90 5.91
N ILE A 199 4.54 -15.49 5.11
CA ILE A 199 4.24 -14.99 3.76
C ILE A 199 3.72 -13.54 3.82
N GLY A 200 2.79 -13.26 4.71
CA GLY A 200 2.27 -11.91 4.93
C GLY A 200 3.36 -10.92 5.37
N MET A 201 4.25 -11.35 6.27
CA MET A 201 5.35 -10.51 6.76
C MET A 201 6.40 -10.24 5.68
N ILE A 202 6.71 -11.21 4.81
CA ILE A 202 7.55 -10.97 3.63
C ILE A 202 6.93 -9.86 2.78
N GLY A 203 5.61 -9.91 2.53
CA GLY A 203 4.88 -8.87 1.83
C GLY A 203 5.04 -7.48 2.50
N VAL A 204 4.87 -7.40 3.81
CA VAL A 204 5.06 -6.15 4.60
C VAL A 204 6.47 -5.60 4.44
N VAL A 205 7.49 -6.45 4.56
CA VAL A 205 8.90 -6.05 4.40
C VAL A 205 9.18 -5.56 2.98
N VAL A 206 8.72 -6.28 1.95
CA VAL A 206 8.89 -5.87 0.54
C VAL A 206 8.24 -4.51 0.28
N VAL A 207 7.01 -4.29 0.77
CA VAL A 207 6.33 -2.99 0.66
C VAL A 207 7.12 -1.91 1.38
N LEU A 208 7.56 -2.14 2.62
CA LEU A 208 8.34 -1.18 3.40
C LEU A 208 9.63 -0.76 2.68
N LEU A 209 10.37 -1.73 2.15
CA LEU A 209 11.63 -1.47 1.45
C LEU A 209 11.42 -0.71 0.14
N ALA A 210 10.39 -1.05 -0.65
CA ALA A 210 10.06 -0.35 -1.88
C ALA A 210 9.62 1.10 -1.61
N GLU A 211 8.77 1.31 -0.62
CA GLU A 211 8.30 2.64 -0.20
C GLU A 211 9.45 3.50 0.34
N ALA A 212 10.37 2.89 1.12
CA ALA A 212 11.56 3.59 1.63
C ALA A 212 12.52 3.96 0.51
N HIS A 213 12.71 3.07 -0.47
CA HIS A 213 13.56 3.33 -1.61
C HIS A 213 13.02 4.49 -2.47
N GLU A 214 11.71 4.49 -2.77
CA GLU A 214 11.07 5.60 -3.49
C GLU A 214 11.18 6.92 -2.70
N TRP A 215 10.98 6.90 -1.38
CA TRP A 215 11.17 8.08 -0.54
C TRP A 215 12.61 8.61 -0.61
N ALA A 216 13.59 7.73 -0.50
CA ALA A 216 14.99 8.10 -0.56
C ALA A 216 15.35 8.73 -1.91
N GLU A 217 14.95 8.12 -3.02
CA GLU A 217 15.20 8.63 -4.36
C GLU A 217 14.44 9.94 -4.63
N ALA A 218 13.18 10.04 -4.25
CA ALA A 218 12.44 11.29 -4.40
C ALA A 218 13.05 12.46 -3.61
N THR A 219 13.79 12.21 -2.52
CA THR A 219 14.24 13.26 -1.59
C THR A 219 15.73 13.58 -1.70
N TRP A 220 16.61 12.56 -1.83
CA TRP A 220 18.05 12.70 -1.61
C TRP A 220 18.92 12.34 -2.81
N LEU A 221 18.40 12.44 -4.03
CA LEU A 221 19.27 12.37 -5.22
C LEU A 221 20.25 13.55 -5.24
N SER A 222 21.50 13.28 -5.57
CA SER A 222 22.54 14.32 -5.71
C SER A 222 22.40 15.08 -7.04
N GLN A 223 21.98 14.38 -8.08
CA GLN A 223 21.79 14.93 -9.43
C GLN A 223 20.67 14.14 -10.12
N TRP A 224 19.83 14.84 -10.86
CA TRP A 224 18.87 14.22 -11.76
C TRP A 224 19.63 13.64 -12.96
N ARG A 225 19.33 12.39 -13.29
CA ARG A 225 19.98 11.69 -14.43
C ARG A 225 19.37 12.08 -15.76
N ARG A 226 18.08 12.41 -15.75
CA ARG A 226 17.27 12.66 -16.95
C ARG A 226 16.41 13.92 -16.77
N PRO A 227 17.03 15.10 -16.57
CA PRO A 227 16.28 16.34 -16.52
C PRO A 227 15.66 16.62 -17.89
N PHE A 228 14.45 17.16 -17.89
CA PHE A 228 13.84 17.66 -19.11
C PHE A 228 14.57 18.94 -19.54
N THR A 229 15.06 18.94 -20.79
CA THR A 229 15.64 20.13 -21.41
C THR A 229 14.86 20.44 -22.68
N PRO A 230 14.17 21.60 -22.76
CA PRO A 230 13.47 22.00 -23.97
C PRO A 230 14.41 22.02 -25.18
N GLN A 231 13.97 21.49 -26.30
CA GLN A 231 14.66 21.57 -27.57
C GLN A 231 13.86 22.49 -28.49
N HIS A 232 14.54 23.34 -29.20
CA HIS A 232 13.96 24.22 -30.20
C HIS A 232 14.46 23.80 -31.59
N LEU A 233 13.53 23.64 -32.51
CA LEU A 233 13.77 23.37 -33.92
C LEU A 233 13.12 24.50 -34.74
N GLU A 234 13.68 24.81 -35.90
CA GLU A 234 13.05 25.72 -36.86
C GLU A 234 11.80 25.07 -37.43
N ASP A 235 10.82 25.85 -37.87
CA ASP A 235 9.49 25.38 -38.29
C ASP A 235 9.55 24.37 -39.44
N ASP A 236 10.54 24.43 -40.32
CA ASP A 236 10.80 23.50 -41.41
C ASP A 236 11.34 22.14 -40.95
N GLN A 237 11.99 22.10 -39.79
CA GLN A 237 12.56 20.88 -39.16
C GLN A 237 11.60 20.20 -38.24
N LEU A 238 10.43 20.79 -37.93
CA LEU A 238 9.45 20.23 -37.03
C LEU A 238 8.83 18.99 -37.65
N PRO A 239 8.77 17.82 -36.89
CA PRO A 239 8.15 16.59 -37.37
C PRO A 239 6.64 16.73 -37.56
N MET A 240 6.05 16.04 -38.52
CA MET A 240 4.60 15.97 -38.69
C MET A 240 3.97 15.13 -37.56
N VAL A 241 2.97 15.70 -36.88
CA VAL A 241 2.25 15.08 -35.76
C VAL A 241 0.82 14.71 -36.13
N SER A 242 0.42 13.45 -35.93
CA SER A 242 -0.96 13.00 -36.02
C SER A 242 -1.56 12.92 -34.60
N VAL A 243 -2.48 13.84 -34.30
CA VAL A 243 -3.20 13.86 -33.02
C VAL A 243 -4.42 12.95 -33.13
N GLN A 244 -4.49 11.93 -32.27
CA GLN A 244 -5.57 10.93 -32.25
C GLN A 244 -6.49 11.16 -31.06
N VAL A 245 -7.79 11.31 -31.30
CA VAL A 245 -8.83 11.59 -30.29
C VAL A 245 -9.86 10.44 -30.34
N PRO A 246 -9.69 9.37 -29.58
CA PRO A 246 -10.70 8.32 -29.46
C PRO A 246 -11.90 8.82 -28.66
N ALA A 247 -13.11 8.57 -29.16
CA ALA A 247 -14.36 8.95 -28.53
C ALA A 247 -15.36 7.78 -28.52
N TYR A 248 -16.16 7.68 -27.48
CA TYR A 248 -17.25 6.72 -27.36
C TYR A 248 -18.40 7.30 -26.57
N ASN A 249 -19.50 7.61 -27.25
CA ASN A 249 -20.74 8.14 -26.65
C ASN A 249 -20.47 9.35 -25.72
N GLU A 250 -19.64 10.30 -26.17
CA GLU A 250 -19.27 11.50 -25.41
C GLU A 250 -20.23 12.65 -25.69
N PRO A 251 -20.54 13.53 -24.71
CA PRO A 251 -21.33 14.73 -24.94
C PRO A 251 -20.70 15.57 -26.06
N PRO A 252 -21.49 15.96 -27.10
CA PRO A 252 -20.96 16.72 -28.25
C PRO A 252 -20.23 18.00 -27.85
N GLU A 253 -20.78 18.74 -26.87
CA GLU A 253 -20.24 20.03 -26.43
C GLU A 253 -18.84 19.87 -25.83
N MET A 254 -18.62 18.80 -25.09
CA MET A 254 -17.34 18.49 -24.46
C MET A 254 -16.27 18.18 -25.51
N LEU A 255 -16.59 17.32 -26.47
CA LEU A 255 -15.65 16.98 -27.55
C LEU A 255 -15.39 18.17 -28.48
N ILE A 256 -16.39 19.01 -28.76
CA ILE A 256 -16.24 20.25 -29.53
C ILE A 256 -15.30 21.23 -28.80
N GLU A 257 -15.35 21.32 -27.46
CA GLU A 257 -14.43 22.13 -26.66
C GLU A 257 -12.97 21.66 -26.84
N THR A 258 -12.75 20.34 -26.79
CA THR A 258 -11.44 19.71 -27.07
C THR A 258 -10.93 20.06 -28.47
N LEU A 259 -11.80 19.94 -29.49
CA LEU A 259 -11.42 20.23 -30.87
C LEU A 259 -11.11 21.70 -31.09
N ASN A 260 -11.83 22.61 -30.44
CA ASN A 260 -11.54 24.04 -30.49
C ASN A 260 -10.21 24.41 -29.84
N ALA A 261 -9.79 23.67 -28.79
CA ALA A 261 -8.45 23.82 -28.21
C ALA A 261 -7.36 23.31 -29.15
N LEU A 262 -7.56 22.16 -29.79
CA LEU A 262 -6.65 21.59 -30.77
C LEU A 262 -6.50 22.49 -32.02
N ALA A 263 -7.54 23.22 -32.42
CA ALA A 263 -7.48 24.16 -33.52
C ALA A 263 -6.64 25.42 -33.23
N LYS A 264 -6.30 25.67 -31.94
CA LYS A 264 -5.47 26.80 -31.51
C LYS A 264 -3.99 26.42 -31.28
N LEU A 265 -3.59 25.20 -31.62
CA LEU A 265 -2.20 24.76 -31.46
C LEU A 265 -1.25 25.62 -32.30
N ASP A 266 -0.19 26.14 -31.69
CA ASP A 266 0.89 26.86 -32.35
C ASP A 266 1.91 25.86 -32.92
N TYR A 267 1.51 25.15 -34.00
CA TYR A 267 2.32 24.14 -34.65
C TYR A 267 1.97 24.02 -36.15
N PRO A 268 2.94 24.06 -37.07
CA PRO A 268 2.63 24.15 -38.49
C PRO A 268 2.16 22.84 -39.12
N ARG A 269 2.72 21.70 -38.69
CA ARG A 269 2.61 20.40 -39.35
C ARG A 269 1.87 19.39 -38.47
N TYR A 270 0.53 19.42 -38.45
CA TYR A 270 -0.28 18.43 -37.73
C TYR A 270 -1.60 18.15 -38.41
N GLU A 271 -2.15 16.98 -38.12
CA GLU A 271 -3.53 16.58 -38.38
C GLU A 271 -4.22 16.13 -37.09
N VAL A 272 -5.54 16.12 -37.06
CA VAL A 272 -6.35 15.61 -35.95
C VAL A 272 -7.30 14.55 -36.48
N LEU A 273 -7.19 13.33 -35.95
CA LEU A 273 -8.07 12.21 -36.29
C LEU A 273 -9.00 11.93 -35.12
N ILE A 274 -10.29 12.10 -35.33
CA ILE A 274 -11.34 11.83 -34.36
C ILE A 274 -11.98 10.49 -34.71
N ILE A 275 -11.88 9.52 -33.80
CA ILE A 275 -12.43 8.18 -34.00
C ILE A 275 -13.56 7.97 -33.00
N ASP A 276 -14.78 8.14 -33.50
CA ASP A 276 -15.96 7.80 -32.74
C ASP A 276 -16.30 6.33 -32.94
N ASN A 277 -16.15 5.52 -31.90
CA ASN A 277 -16.32 4.08 -31.97
C ASN A 277 -17.64 3.63 -31.30
N ASN A 278 -18.48 2.94 -32.07
CA ASN A 278 -19.71 2.28 -31.59
C ASN A 278 -20.75 3.23 -30.91
N THR A 279 -20.74 4.53 -31.18
CA THR A 279 -21.78 5.46 -30.72
C THR A 279 -23.02 5.30 -31.55
N LYS A 280 -24.11 4.77 -30.99
CA LYS A 280 -25.32 4.42 -31.73
C LYS A 280 -26.21 5.61 -32.02
N ASP A 281 -26.23 6.61 -31.14
CA ASP A 281 -27.10 7.79 -31.28
C ASP A 281 -26.48 8.85 -32.20
N PRO A 282 -27.07 9.09 -33.37
CA PRO A 282 -26.61 10.13 -34.29
C PRO A 282 -26.60 11.53 -33.68
N ALA A 283 -27.50 11.83 -32.72
CA ALA A 283 -27.51 13.11 -32.03
C ALA A 283 -26.23 13.38 -31.22
N VAL A 284 -25.44 12.35 -30.91
CA VAL A 284 -24.18 12.47 -30.18
C VAL A 284 -23.01 12.72 -31.13
N TRP A 285 -22.87 11.98 -32.23
CA TRP A 285 -21.67 12.07 -33.06
C TRP A 285 -21.80 13.00 -34.28
N GLN A 286 -23.03 13.18 -34.86
CA GLN A 286 -23.21 14.05 -36.03
C GLN A 286 -22.86 15.53 -35.78
N PRO A 287 -23.18 16.15 -34.62
CA PRO A 287 -22.76 17.51 -34.33
C PRO A 287 -21.24 17.66 -34.32
N VAL A 288 -20.51 16.65 -33.84
CA VAL A 288 -19.04 16.63 -33.83
C VAL A 288 -18.47 16.51 -35.24
N GLU A 289 -19.03 15.64 -36.07
CA GLU A 289 -18.65 15.51 -37.48
C GLU A 289 -18.85 16.84 -38.22
N ALA A 290 -20.01 17.46 -38.05
CA ALA A 290 -20.31 18.76 -38.64
C ALA A 290 -19.34 19.86 -38.20
N HIS A 291 -18.91 19.81 -36.92
CA HIS A 291 -17.92 20.74 -36.39
C HIS A 291 -16.52 20.51 -36.96
N CYS A 292 -16.08 19.26 -37.12
CA CYS A 292 -14.81 18.91 -37.78
C CYS A 292 -14.76 19.48 -39.23
N ARG A 293 -15.86 19.37 -39.99
CA ARG A 293 -15.92 19.94 -41.33
C ARG A 293 -15.76 21.47 -41.34
N LYS A 294 -16.23 22.18 -40.31
CA LYS A 294 -16.06 23.63 -40.15
C LYS A 294 -14.62 24.01 -39.76
N LEU A 295 -13.92 23.18 -39.04
CA LEU A 295 -12.52 23.41 -38.65
C LEU A 295 -11.52 23.21 -39.79
N GLY A 296 -11.97 22.55 -40.87
CA GLY A 296 -11.18 22.40 -42.11
C GLY A 296 -10.47 21.06 -42.23
N PRO A 297 -9.63 20.88 -43.30
CA PRO A 297 -9.12 19.60 -43.74
C PRO A 297 -8.12 18.92 -42.75
N LYS A 298 -7.57 19.68 -41.83
CA LYS A 298 -6.72 19.11 -40.78
C LYS A 298 -7.50 18.22 -39.81
N PHE A 299 -8.82 18.38 -39.68
CA PHE A 299 -9.71 17.66 -38.76
C PHE A 299 -10.51 16.61 -39.52
N ARG A 300 -10.16 15.34 -39.31
CA ARG A 300 -10.79 14.20 -40.03
C ARG A 300 -11.58 13.37 -39.03
N PHE A 301 -12.89 13.26 -39.24
CA PHE A 301 -13.80 12.50 -38.39
C PHE A 301 -14.14 11.15 -38.99
N PHE A 302 -14.12 10.11 -38.16
CA PHE A 302 -14.46 8.74 -38.52
C PHE A 302 -15.45 8.18 -37.48
N HIS A 303 -16.68 7.88 -37.94
CA HIS A 303 -17.62 7.08 -37.18
C HIS A 303 -17.48 5.63 -37.63
N VAL A 304 -17.18 4.72 -36.67
CA VAL A 304 -16.87 3.30 -36.98
C VAL A 304 -17.70 2.40 -36.06
N GLU A 305 -18.58 1.59 -36.68
CA GLU A 305 -19.44 0.62 -36.03
C GLU A 305 -19.64 -0.60 -36.96
N PRO A 306 -19.38 -1.87 -36.52
CA PRO A 306 -18.79 -2.25 -35.23
C PRO A 306 -17.27 -2.08 -35.20
N LEU A 307 -16.71 -1.73 -34.04
CA LEU A 307 -15.28 -1.70 -33.80
C LEU A 307 -14.97 -2.42 -32.48
N SER A 308 -14.11 -3.46 -32.55
CA SER A 308 -13.62 -4.18 -31.36
C SER A 308 -12.45 -3.45 -30.70
N GLY A 309 -12.01 -3.92 -29.50
CA GLY A 309 -10.79 -3.44 -28.86
C GLY A 309 -10.92 -2.11 -28.10
N PHE A 310 -12.12 -1.58 -27.92
CA PHE A 310 -12.36 -0.33 -27.18
C PHE A 310 -11.46 0.83 -27.63
N LYS A 311 -10.77 1.50 -26.71
CA LYS A 311 -9.84 2.60 -26.99
C LYS A 311 -8.65 2.13 -27.82
N ALA A 312 -8.05 0.97 -27.50
CA ALA A 312 -6.95 0.40 -28.27
C ALA A 312 -7.34 0.13 -29.72
N GLY A 313 -8.54 -0.44 -29.97
CA GLY A 313 -9.08 -0.65 -31.32
C GLY A 313 -9.26 0.65 -32.09
N ALA A 314 -9.79 1.70 -31.44
CA ALA A 314 -9.94 3.01 -32.05
C ALA A 314 -8.58 3.64 -32.45
N LEU A 315 -7.58 3.53 -31.58
CA LEU A 315 -6.22 4.02 -31.84
C LEU A 315 -5.51 3.21 -32.95
N ASN A 316 -5.69 1.88 -32.99
CA ASN A 316 -5.19 1.03 -34.08
C ASN A 316 -5.85 1.37 -35.42
N PHE A 317 -7.17 1.63 -35.42
CA PHE A 317 -7.87 2.12 -36.60
C PHE A 317 -7.32 3.46 -37.07
N ALA A 318 -7.12 4.42 -36.13
CA ALA A 318 -6.56 5.73 -36.41
C ALA A 318 -5.15 5.64 -37.03
N MET A 319 -4.33 4.70 -36.54
CA MET A 319 -3.00 4.47 -37.09
C MET A 319 -3.03 4.09 -38.58
N GLY A 320 -4.03 3.33 -39.02
CA GLY A 320 -4.26 3.00 -40.43
C GLY A 320 -4.79 4.18 -41.29
N LYS A 321 -5.26 5.27 -40.65
CA LYS A 321 -5.75 6.49 -41.30
C LYS A 321 -4.76 7.67 -41.21
N THR A 322 -3.70 7.50 -40.43
CA THR A 322 -2.66 8.50 -40.21
C THR A 322 -1.95 8.86 -41.50
N ALA A 323 -1.69 10.15 -41.71
CA ALA A 323 -0.94 10.65 -42.86
C ALA A 323 0.40 9.93 -43.00
N PRO A 324 0.80 9.54 -44.23
CA PRO A 324 2.07 8.85 -44.45
C PRO A 324 3.29 9.59 -43.89
N GLU A 325 3.30 10.91 -44.05
CA GLU A 325 4.35 11.83 -43.61
C GLU A 325 4.37 12.08 -42.09
N ALA A 326 3.35 11.63 -41.35
CA ALA A 326 3.37 11.76 -39.90
C ALA A 326 4.46 10.89 -39.27
N GLU A 327 5.28 11.48 -38.42
CA GLU A 327 6.39 10.85 -37.71
C GLU A 327 6.03 10.52 -36.28
N ILE A 328 5.09 11.27 -35.70
CA ILE A 328 4.68 11.18 -34.29
C ILE A 328 3.18 10.98 -34.20
N ILE A 329 2.76 10.06 -33.37
CA ILE A 329 1.37 9.88 -32.94
C ILE A 329 1.21 10.53 -31.55
N ALA A 330 0.33 11.51 -31.44
CA ALA A 330 -0.05 12.14 -30.18
C ALA A 330 -1.45 11.65 -29.78
N VAL A 331 -1.65 11.22 -28.55
CA VAL A 331 -2.95 10.75 -28.06
C VAL A 331 -3.49 11.67 -26.99
N ILE A 332 -4.76 12.03 -27.13
CA ILE A 332 -5.48 12.88 -26.19
C ILE A 332 -6.91 12.35 -25.98
N ASP A 333 -7.36 12.35 -24.74
CA ASP A 333 -8.72 11.98 -24.41
C ASP A 333 -9.73 13.08 -24.85
N SER A 334 -10.96 12.69 -25.12
CA SER A 334 -12.03 13.50 -25.69
C SER A 334 -12.52 14.68 -24.81
N ASP A 335 -12.05 14.75 -23.56
CA ASP A 335 -12.43 15.78 -22.58
C ASP A 335 -11.29 16.77 -22.23
N TYR A 336 -10.16 16.71 -22.95
CA TYR A 336 -9.00 17.52 -22.66
C TYR A 336 -9.00 18.85 -23.41
N VAL A 337 -8.69 19.92 -22.71
CA VAL A 337 -8.38 21.24 -23.28
C VAL A 337 -6.89 21.47 -23.18
N VAL A 338 -6.22 21.55 -24.33
CA VAL A 338 -4.76 21.71 -24.45
C VAL A 338 -4.34 23.17 -24.56
N THR A 339 -3.11 23.46 -24.14
CA THR A 339 -2.47 24.75 -24.37
C THR A 339 -1.85 24.81 -25.78
N PRO A 340 -1.73 25.99 -26.40
CA PRO A 340 -1.21 26.14 -27.77
C PRO A 340 0.23 25.62 -27.94
N ASP A 341 1.04 25.64 -26.91
CA ASP A 341 2.45 25.27 -26.90
C ASP A 341 2.73 23.77 -26.76
N TRP A 342 1.70 22.94 -26.57
CA TRP A 342 1.84 21.50 -26.33
C TRP A 342 2.71 20.76 -27.35
N LEU A 343 2.39 20.87 -28.66
CA LEU A 343 3.16 20.18 -29.69
C LEU A 343 4.53 20.84 -29.88
N LYS A 344 4.62 22.16 -29.77
CA LYS A 344 5.83 22.94 -29.97
C LYS A 344 6.93 22.59 -28.96
N ASP A 345 6.57 22.34 -27.71
CA ASP A 345 7.52 22.00 -26.66
C ASP A 345 7.91 20.50 -26.66
N MET A 346 6.96 19.61 -27.03
CA MET A 346 7.16 18.17 -26.89
C MET A 346 7.66 17.48 -28.17
N ALA A 347 7.19 17.86 -29.36
CA ALA A 347 7.55 17.20 -30.61
C ALA A 347 9.06 17.31 -30.94
N PRO A 348 9.77 18.44 -30.68
CA PRO A 348 11.20 18.54 -30.93
C PRO A 348 12.06 17.52 -30.18
N GLN A 349 11.57 16.97 -29.06
CA GLN A 349 12.28 15.95 -28.29
C GLN A 349 12.58 14.69 -29.13
N PHE A 350 11.77 14.42 -30.14
CA PHE A 350 11.93 13.29 -31.05
C PHE A 350 13.07 13.47 -32.09
N ALA A 351 13.78 14.59 -32.08
CA ALA A 351 15.05 14.73 -32.80
C ALA A 351 16.10 13.69 -32.32
N LYS A 352 15.98 13.23 -31.06
CA LYS A 352 16.76 12.10 -30.56
C LYS A 352 16.20 10.77 -31.07
N PRO A 353 16.95 9.99 -31.91
CA PRO A 353 16.44 8.76 -32.52
C PRO A 353 16.02 7.68 -31.50
N SER A 354 16.70 7.59 -30.34
CA SER A 354 16.37 6.61 -29.29
C SER A 354 15.10 6.95 -28.52
N LEU A 355 14.58 8.20 -28.64
CA LEU A 355 13.37 8.60 -27.95
C LEU A 355 12.12 8.11 -28.71
N ALA A 356 11.33 7.31 -28.05
CA ALA A 356 10.09 6.76 -28.61
C ALA A 356 8.83 7.28 -27.94
N ILE A 357 8.91 7.74 -26.68
CA ILE A 357 7.77 8.26 -25.91
C ILE A 357 8.15 9.62 -25.29
N ALA A 358 7.26 10.60 -25.44
CA ALA A 358 7.25 11.82 -24.65
C ALA A 358 5.90 11.93 -23.91
N GLN A 359 5.95 12.03 -22.59
CA GLN A 359 4.78 12.00 -21.72
C GLN A 359 4.70 13.26 -20.86
N ALA A 360 3.57 13.95 -20.86
CA ALA A 360 3.25 15.02 -19.92
C ALA A 360 2.26 14.53 -18.85
N PRO A 361 2.16 15.19 -17.67
CA PRO A 361 1.21 14.82 -16.62
C PRO A 361 -0.23 14.99 -17.09
N GLN A 362 -1.11 14.16 -16.56
CA GLN A 362 -2.54 14.41 -16.60
C GLN A 362 -2.89 15.48 -15.57
N ASP A 363 -3.66 16.45 -15.97
CA ASP A 363 -4.17 17.52 -15.11
C ASP A 363 -5.65 17.74 -15.36
N TYR A 364 -6.32 18.47 -14.49
CA TYR A 364 -7.79 18.60 -14.49
C TYR A 364 -8.20 20.04 -14.31
N ARG A 365 -9.37 20.44 -14.88
CA ARG A 365 -9.87 21.81 -14.90
C ARG A 365 -11.08 22.06 -14.01
N ASP A 366 -11.65 21.02 -13.45
CA ASP A 366 -12.90 21.03 -12.69
C ASP A 366 -12.74 20.69 -11.21
N ASP A 367 -11.52 20.80 -10.69
CA ASP A 367 -11.18 20.54 -9.28
C ASP A 367 -11.89 21.48 -8.30
N GLY A 368 -12.24 22.70 -8.73
CA GLY A 368 -13.00 23.68 -7.97
C GLY A 368 -14.52 23.46 -7.94
N GLU A 369 -15.10 22.54 -8.72
CA GLU A 369 -16.55 22.34 -8.81
C GLU A 369 -17.16 21.68 -7.57
N SER A 370 -16.40 20.87 -6.85
CA SER A 370 -16.87 20.22 -5.62
C SER A 370 -15.71 19.76 -4.74
N LEU A 371 -15.99 19.61 -3.43
CA LEU A 371 -15.00 19.07 -2.49
C LEU A 371 -14.54 17.67 -2.92
N PHE A 372 -15.44 16.83 -3.43
CA PHE A 372 -15.10 15.51 -3.92
C PHE A 372 -14.04 15.59 -5.04
N LYS A 373 -14.24 16.44 -6.04
CA LYS A 373 -13.28 16.63 -7.14
C LYS A 373 -11.95 17.19 -6.63
N ALA A 374 -11.98 18.16 -5.72
CA ALA A 374 -10.77 18.68 -5.09
C ALA A 374 -9.95 17.59 -4.35
N MET A 375 -10.62 16.68 -3.64
CA MET A 375 -9.98 15.56 -2.95
C MET A 375 -9.36 14.55 -3.94
N CYS A 376 -10.10 14.19 -5.00
CA CYS A 376 -9.57 13.34 -6.06
C CYS A 376 -8.36 13.98 -6.75
N TYR A 377 -8.43 15.28 -7.07
CA TYR A 377 -7.33 16.02 -7.68
C TYR A 377 -6.07 16.02 -6.81
N ALA A 378 -6.22 16.26 -5.51
CA ALA A 378 -5.11 16.18 -4.58
C ALA A 378 -4.42 14.80 -4.62
N GLU A 379 -5.18 13.70 -4.72
CA GLU A 379 -4.63 12.34 -4.79
C GLU A 379 -3.84 12.09 -6.08
N TYR A 380 -4.34 12.51 -7.24
CA TYR A 380 -3.66 12.32 -8.53
C TYR A 380 -2.26 12.96 -8.57
N LYS A 381 -2.07 14.10 -7.89
CA LYS A 381 -0.79 14.82 -7.88
C LYS A 381 0.38 13.97 -7.39
N GLY A 382 0.16 13.10 -6.42
CA GLY A 382 1.21 12.21 -5.91
C GLY A 382 1.78 11.30 -7.00
N PHE A 383 0.93 10.75 -7.84
CA PHE A 383 1.35 9.87 -8.92
C PHE A 383 2.18 10.62 -9.98
N PHE A 384 1.71 11.77 -10.45
CA PHE A 384 2.35 12.51 -11.55
C PHE A 384 3.60 13.27 -11.12
N TYR A 385 3.60 13.90 -9.94
CA TYR A 385 4.69 14.78 -9.51
C TYR A 385 5.70 14.12 -8.56
N ILE A 386 5.44 12.91 -8.07
CA ILE A 386 6.39 12.12 -7.28
C ILE A 386 6.77 10.84 -8.05
N GLY A 387 5.79 9.97 -8.27
CA GLY A 387 6.02 8.64 -8.82
C GLY A 387 6.59 8.65 -10.23
N MET A 388 6.03 9.47 -11.13
CA MET A 388 6.49 9.53 -12.53
C MET A 388 7.88 10.17 -12.65
N LEU A 389 8.16 11.22 -11.88
CA LEU A 389 9.50 11.84 -11.85
C LEU A 389 10.57 10.84 -11.38
N THR A 390 10.30 10.10 -10.33
CA THR A 390 11.23 9.09 -9.81
C THR A 390 11.48 7.97 -10.84
N ARG A 391 10.46 7.53 -11.55
CA ARG A 391 10.56 6.50 -12.60
C ARG A 391 11.27 7.00 -13.85
N ASN A 392 11.11 8.28 -14.20
CA ASN A 392 11.81 8.89 -15.34
C ASN A 392 13.32 8.77 -15.18
N GLU A 393 13.84 8.84 -13.95
CA GLU A 393 15.27 8.69 -13.65
C GLU A 393 15.88 7.35 -14.09
N ARG A 394 15.06 6.35 -14.30
CA ARG A 394 15.45 4.99 -14.74
C ARG A 394 14.93 4.63 -16.14
N ASN A 395 14.40 5.59 -16.89
CA ASN A 395 13.73 5.32 -18.16
C ASN A 395 12.61 4.26 -17.99
N ALA A 396 11.80 4.40 -16.96
CA ALA A 396 10.79 3.40 -16.55
C ALA A 396 9.44 4.04 -16.22
N ILE A 397 9.09 5.12 -16.94
CA ILE A 397 7.77 5.75 -16.78
C ILE A 397 6.66 4.75 -17.12
N ILE A 398 5.54 4.86 -16.44
CA ILE A 398 4.32 4.17 -16.84
C ILE A 398 3.57 5.09 -17.80
N GLN A 399 3.54 4.71 -19.08
CA GLN A 399 2.87 5.53 -20.11
C GLN A 399 1.37 5.65 -19.79
N HIS A 400 0.79 6.80 -20.10
CA HIS A 400 -0.64 7.09 -19.93
C HIS A 400 -1.32 7.26 -21.27
N GLY A 401 -2.61 6.97 -21.32
CA GLY A 401 -3.43 7.02 -22.52
C GLY A 401 -3.80 8.42 -23.00
N THR A 402 -3.30 9.49 -22.38
CA THR A 402 -3.50 10.87 -22.80
C THR A 402 -2.28 11.72 -22.53
N MET A 403 -2.13 12.87 -23.19
CA MET A 403 -0.96 13.75 -23.10
C MET A 403 0.36 13.01 -23.38
N THR A 404 0.30 12.02 -24.26
CA THR A 404 1.42 11.18 -24.68
C THR A 404 1.69 11.34 -26.17
N MET A 405 2.95 11.31 -26.53
CA MET A 405 3.42 11.24 -27.92
C MET A 405 4.29 10.02 -28.09
N VAL A 406 4.11 9.30 -29.21
CA VAL A 406 4.85 8.08 -29.53
C VAL A 406 5.40 8.18 -30.95
N ARG A 407 6.66 7.78 -31.17
CA ARG A 407 7.26 7.68 -32.50
C ARG A 407 6.50 6.64 -33.33
N LYS A 408 5.93 7.07 -34.48
CA LYS A 408 5.09 6.21 -35.34
C LYS A 408 5.79 4.93 -35.79
N SER A 409 7.05 4.99 -36.20
CA SER A 409 7.80 3.82 -36.63
C SER A 409 7.97 2.78 -35.52
N VAL A 410 8.24 3.24 -34.28
CA VAL A 410 8.37 2.35 -33.11
C VAL A 410 7.01 1.77 -32.71
N LEU A 411 5.94 2.56 -32.77
CA LEU A 411 4.58 2.08 -32.51
C LEU A 411 4.18 0.96 -33.48
N GLN A 412 4.55 1.09 -34.75
CA GLN A 412 4.37 0.06 -35.77
C GLN A 412 5.23 -1.20 -35.52
N GLU A 413 6.50 -0.98 -35.17
CA GLU A 413 7.45 -2.07 -34.84
C GLU A 413 6.96 -2.96 -33.69
N VAL A 414 6.39 -2.38 -32.64
CA VAL A 414 5.89 -3.12 -31.48
C VAL A 414 4.47 -3.66 -31.67
N GLY A 415 3.85 -3.50 -32.86
CA GLY A 415 2.56 -4.05 -33.23
C GLY A 415 1.34 -3.26 -32.71
N GLY A 416 1.50 -1.95 -32.47
CA GLY A 416 0.40 -1.07 -32.08
C GLY A 416 -0.09 -1.27 -30.63
N TRP A 417 -1.31 -0.82 -30.38
CA TRP A 417 -1.95 -0.83 -29.07
C TRP A 417 -2.55 -2.21 -28.76
N ALA A 418 -2.38 -2.69 -27.54
CA ALA A 418 -2.83 -4.02 -27.11
C ALA A 418 -4.34 -4.06 -26.82
N GLU A 419 -5.14 -4.64 -27.70
CA GLU A 419 -6.60 -4.75 -27.55
C GLU A 419 -7.04 -5.73 -26.45
N TRP A 420 -6.15 -6.64 -26.01
CA TRP A 420 -6.39 -7.58 -24.92
C TRP A 420 -6.23 -6.97 -23.51
N CYS A 421 -5.62 -5.81 -23.41
CA CYS A 421 -5.29 -5.14 -22.14
C CYS A 421 -6.15 -3.91 -21.94
N ILE A 422 -6.73 -3.75 -20.74
CA ILE A 422 -7.55 -2.56 -20.42
C ILE A 422 -6.72 -1.33 -20.04
N THR A 423 -5.40 -1.48 -19.96
CA THR A 423 -4.41 -0.41 -19.78
C THR A 423 -3.38 -0.55 -20.93
N GLU A 424 -3.87 -0.40 -22.14
CA GLU A 424 -3.13 -0.53 -23.39
C GLU A 424 -1.93 0.41 -23.46
N ASP A 425 -2.02 1.55 -22.81
CA ASP A 425 -0.99 2.57 -22.70
C ASP A 425 0.23 2.12 -21.89
N ALA A 426 0.00 1.60 -20.69
CA ALA A 426 1.08 1.09 -19.84
C ALA A 426 1.75 -0.15 -20.45
N GLU A 427 0.99 -1.02 -21.14
CA GLU A 427 1.51 -2.17 -21.87
C GLU A 427 2.36 -1.74 -23.06
N LEU A 428 1.90 -0.74 -23.82
CA LEU A 428 2.68 -0.19 -24.95
C LEU A 428 4.02 0.36 -24.47
N GLY A 429 4.03 1.15 -23.38
CA GLY A 429 5.26 1.68 -22.80
C GLY A 429 6.24 0.57 -22.44
N LEU A 430 5.77 -0.53 -21.86
CA LEU A 430 6.60 -1.69 -21.52
C LEU A 430 7.20 -2.34 -22.77
N LYS A 431 6.41 -2.57 -23.84
CA LYS A 431 6.90 -3.13 -25.11
C LYS A 431 7.97 -2.25 -25.76
N ILE A 432 7.78 -0.94 -25.72
CA ILE A 432 8.74 0.02 -26.27
C ILE A 432 10.07 -0.03 -25.51
N PHE A 433 10.03 -0.08 -24.17
CA PHE A 433 11.25 -0.25 -23.37
C PHE A 433 11.93 -1.59 -23.61
N ASP A 434 11.16 -2.64 -23.86
CA ASP A 434 11.69 -3.97 -24.16
C ASP A 434 12.39 -4.06 -25.53
N ARG A 435 12.19 -3.06 -26.40
CA ARG A 435 12.97 -2.85 -27.63
C ARG A 435 14.20 -1.96 -27.44
N GLY A 436 14.45 -1.50 -26.21
CA GLY A 436 15.61 -0.65 -25.88
C GLY A 436 15.43 0.84 -26.13
N TYR A 437 14.23 1.29 -26.48
CA TYR A 437 13.93 2.70 -26.67
C TYR A 437 13.78 3.46 -25.34
N GLU A 438 13.80 4.78 -25.48
CA GLU A 438 13.72 5.69 -24.34
C GLU A 438 12.36 6.42 -24.30
N ALA A 439 11.98 6.83 -23.09
CA ALA A 439 10.91 7.79 -22.87
C ALA A 439 11.43 9.03 -22.15
N THR A 440 10.77 10.17 -22.31
CA THR A 440 10.98 11.37 -21.50
C THR A 440 9.70 11.80 -20.82
N TYR A 441 9.79 12.18 -19.55
CA TYR A 441 8.70 12.77 -18.81
C TYR A 441 8.88 14.26 -18.68
N VAL A 442 7.90 15.03 -19.17
CA VAL A 442 7.93 16.49 -19.17
C VAL A 442 7.07 16.99 -18.00
N PRO A 443 7.65 17.55 -16.93
CA PRO A 443 6.92 17.92 -15.73
C PRO A 443 6.16 19.26 -15.87
N LYS A 444 5.54 19.49 -17.03
CA LYS A 444 4.74 20.70 -17.35
C LYS A 444 3.37 20.25 -17.83
N THR A 445 2.33 20.88 -17.31
CA THR A 445 0.95 20.66 -17.76
C THR A 445 0.68 21.35 -19.08
N TYR A 446 0.28 20.61 -20.09
CA TYR A 446 -0.12 21.12 -21.41
C TYR A 446 -1.60 20.90 -21.70
N GLY A 447 -2.32 20.18 -20.88
CA GLY A 447 -3.73 19.95 -21.09
C GLY A 447 -4.44 19.52 -19.82
N ARG A 448 -5.73 19.87 -19.71
CA ARG A 448 -6.56 19.59 -18.55
C ARG A 448 -7.86 18.94 -18.97
N GLY A 449 -8.13 17.75 -18.42
CA GLY A 449 -9.36 16.99 -18.62
C GLY A 449 -10.40 17.23 -17.54
N LEU A 450 -11.37 16.32 -17.46
CA LEU A 450 -12.42 16.31 -16.45
C LEU A 450 -12.23 15.14 -15.48
N MET A 451 -12.50 15.38 -14.21
CA MET A 451 -12.46 14.36 -13.17
C MET A 451 -13.73 13.49 -13.18
N PRO A 452 -13.69 12.31 -12.54
CA PRO A 452 -14.91 11.56 -12.27
C PRO A 452 -15.90 12.37 -11.42
N ASP A 453 -17.19 12.36 -11.80
CA ASP A 453 -18.21 13.13 -11.09
C ASP A 453 -18.68 12.46 -9.80
N THR A 454 -18.58 11.13 -9.72
CA THR A 454 -19.08 10.35 -8.59
C THR A 454 -18.00 9.44 -8.00
N PHE A 455 -18.14 9.10 -6.72
CA PHE A 455 -17.25 8.16 -6.06
C PHE A 455 -17.26 6.78 -6.74
N LEU A 456 -18.41 6.32 -7.24
CA LEU A 456 -18.50 5.06 -7.98
C LEU A 456 -17.64 5.10 -9.26
N ASP A 457 -17.63 6.21 -9.98
CA ASP A 457 -16.83 6.35 -11.20
C ASP A 457 -15.33 6.42 -10.89
N PHE A 458 -14.97 7.07 -9.77
CA PHE A 458 -13.60 7.07 -9.25
C PHE A 458 -13.12 5.66 -8.89
N LYS A 459 -13.96 4.85 -8.21
CA LYS A 459 -13.71 3.43 -7.94
C LYS A 459 -13.51 2.63 -9.24
N LYS A 460 -14.41 2.78 -10.23
CA LYS A 460 -14.31 2.09 -11.53
C LYS A 460 -13.01 2.40 -12.25
N GLN A 461 -12.58 3.65 -12.24
CA GLN A 461 -11.33 4.06 -12.87
C GLN A 461 -10.13 3.39 -12.22
N ARG A 462 -10.04 3.38 -10.87
CA ARG A 462 -8.95 2.71 -10.15
C ARG A 462 -8.99 1.21 -10.31
N PHE A 463 -10.18 0.61 -10.32
CA PHE A 463 -10.32 -0.82 -10.60
C PHE A 463 -9.68 -1.18 -11.94
N ARG A 464 -9.97 -0.40 -13.00
CA ARG A 464 -9.37 -0.65 -14.33
C ARG A 464 -7.84 -0.60 -14.30
N TRP A 465 -7.28 0.42 -13.64
CA TRP A 465 -5.82 0.58 -13.57
C TRP A 465 -5.15 -0.58 -12.84
N ALA A 466 -5.69 -0.96 -11.69
CA ALA A 466 -5.14 -2.06 -10.89
C ALA A 466 -5.31 -3.43 -11.58
N TYR A 467 -6.46 -3.67 -12.20
CA TYR A 467 -6.73 -4.89 -12.95
C TYR A 467 -5.82 -5.00 -14.18
N GLY A 468 -5.67 -3.93 -14.95
CA GLY A 468 -4.79 -3.89 -16.12
C GLY A 468 -3.32 -4.11 -15.76
N ALA A 469 -2.86 -3.56 -14.63
CA ALA A 469 -1.50 -3.82 -14.13
C ALA A 469 -1.25 -5.32 -13.89
N VAL A 470 -2.25 -6.05 -13.36
CA VAL A 470 -2.15 -7.51 -13.18
C VAL A 470 -2.18 -8.25 -14.52
N GLN A 471 -2.99 -7.81 -15.49
CA GLN A 471 -2.96 -8.36 -16.84
C GLN A 471 -1.56 -8.25 -17.46
N ILE A 472 -0.94 -7.06 -17.36
CA ILE A 472 0.44 -6.83 -17.84
C ILE A 472 1.43 -7.72 -17.09
N LEU A 473 1.37 -7.75 -15.75
CA LEU A 473 2.26 -8.59 -14.95
C LEU A 473 2.17 -10.06 -15.32
N ARG A 474 0.97 -10.61 -15.50
CA ARG A 474 0.78 -12.02 -15.89
C ARG A 474 1.34 -12.31 -17.28
N ARG A 475 1.14 -11.40 -18.24
CA ARG A 475 1.59 -11.58 -19.63
C ARG A 475 3.11 -11.47 -19.75
N HIS A 476 3.71 -10.53 -19.02
CA HIS A 476 5.13 -10.19 -19.09
C HIS A 476 5.93 -10.64 -17.87
N ALA A 477 5.41 -11.62 -17.08
CA ALA A 477 6.08 -12.08 -15.85
C ALA A 477 7.50 -12.59 -16.08
N GLY A 478 7.75 -13.27 -17.19
CA GLY A 478 9.07 -13.79 -17.57
C GLY A 478 10.12 -12.69 -17.69
N SER A 479 9.82 -11.66 -18.47
CA SER A 479 10.71 -10.52 -18.69
C SER A 479 10.82 -9.62 -17.45
N LEU A 480 9.71 -9.33 -16.78
CA LEU A 480 9.69 -8.42 -15.62
C LEU A 480 10.34 -9.02 -14.38
N LEU A 481 9.97 -10.25 -13.99
CA LEU A 481 10.43 -10.84 -12.72
C LEU A 481 11.76 -11.59 -12.91
N PHE A 482 11.91 -12.36 -13.96
CA PHE A 482 13.07 -13.23 -14.16
C PHE A 482 14.09 -12.67 -15.17
N GLY A 483 13.72 -11.70 -15.99
CA GLY A 483 14.61 -11.11 -17.01
C GLY A 483 14.87 -12.02 -18.20
N ASN A 484 13.92 -12.89 -18.51
CA ASN A 484 14.01 -13.80 -19.64
C ASN A 484 13.72 -13.04 -20.96
N ASP A 485 14.57 -13.24 -21.96
CA ASP A 485 14.41 -12.71 -23.33
C ASP A 485 13.96 -11.24 -23.39
N THR A 486 14.64 -10.36 -22.64
CA THR A 486 14.27 -8.94 -22.53
C THR A 486 15.46 -8.02 -22.63
N ALA A 487 15.28 -6.87 -23.30
CA ALA A 487 16.22 -5.76 -23.29
C ALA A 487 16.03 -4.82 -22.07
N LEU A 488 15.01 -5.06 -21.23
CA LEU A 488 14.75 -4.26 -20.03
C LEU A 488 15.93 -4.31 -19.05
N THR A 489 16.41 -3.16 -18.67
CA THR A 489 17.42 -3.04 -17.60
C THR A 489 16.84 -3.48 -16.24
N ARG A 490 17.72 -3.86 -15.30
CA ARG A 490 17.30 -4.18 -13.92
C ARG A 490 16.53 -3.03 -13.25
N GLY A 491 16.96 -1.78 -13.50
CA GLY A 491 16.27 -0.59 -13.01
C GLY A 491 14.87 -0.43 -13.57
N GLN A 492 14.67 -0.62 -14.88
CA GLN A 492 13.35 -0.58 -15.51
C GLN A 492 12.42 -1.66 -14.94
N ARG A 493 12.89 -2.90 -14.87
CA ARG A 493 12.13 -4.03 -14.30
C ARG A 493 11.71 -3.73 -12.85
N TYR A 494 12.65 -3.27 -12.02
CA TYR A 494 12.38 -2.90 -10.65
C TYR A 494 11.30 -1.79 -10.56
N HIS A 495 11.48 -0.68 -11.27
CA HIS A 495 10.56 0.46 -11.19
C HIS A 495 9.18 0.18 -11.77
N PHE A 496 9.09 -0.69 -12.78
CA PHE A 496 7.81 -1.15 -13.28
C PHE A 496 7.04 -1.95 -12.21
N VAL A 497 7.69 -2.95 -11.61
CA VAL A 497 7.07 -3.75 -10.54
C VAL A 497 6.83 -2.89 -9.29
N ALA A 498 7.81 -2.08 -8.88
CA ALA A 498 7.70 -1.19 -7.71
C ALA A 498 6.56 -0.17 -7.85
N GLY A 499 6.22 0.22 -9.09
CA GLY A 499 5.06 1.09 -9.35
C GLY A 499 3.72 0.49 -8.95
N TRP A 500 3.61 -0.82 -8.90
CA TRP A 500 2.39 -1.56 -8.52
C TRP A 500 2.41 -2.08 -7.08
N ILE A 501 3.55 -2.04 -6.41
CA ILE A 501 3.67 -2.50 -5.00
C ILE A 501 2.71 -1.77 -4.05
N PRO A 502 2.45 -0.46 -4.17
CA PRO A 502 1.43 0.19 -3.34
C PRO A 502 0.05 -0.46 -3.43
N TRP A 503 -0.34 -0.92 -4.61
CA TRP A 503 -1.62 -1.64 -4.82
C TRP A 503 -1.59 -3.07 -4.26
N LEU A 504 -0.44 -3.74 -4.31
CA LEU A 504 -0.27 -5.03 -3.61
C LEU A 504 -0.39 -4.85 -2.10
N ALA A 505 0.08 -3.73 -1.55
CA ALA A 505 -0.10 -3.39 -0.14
C ALA A 505 -1.57 -3.29 0.27
N ASP A 506 -2.43 -2.76 -0.61
CA ASP A 506 -3.88 -2.72 -0.38
C ASP A 506 -4.48 -4.14 -0.31
N SER A 507 -4.03 -5.04 -1.19
CA SER A 507 -4.47 -6.46 -1.16
C SER A 507 -4.00 -7.18 0.10
N LEU A 508 -2.79 -6.91 0.56
CA LEU A 508 -2.29 -7.41 1.84
C LEU A 508 -3.09 -6.85 3.02
N ASN A 509 -3.47 -5.57 2.99
CA ASN A 509 -4.33 -4.98 4.02
C ASN A 509 -5.70 -5.67 4.09
N MET A 510 -6.31 -5.98 2.95
CA MET A 510 -7.58 -6.74 2.92
C MET A 510 -7.41 -8.14 3.51
N PHE A 511 -6.34 -8.86 3.14
CA PHE A 511 -6.03 -10.17 3.71
C PHE A 511 -5.86 -10.09 5.24
N PHE A 512 -5.07 -9.14 5.73
CA PHE A 512 -4.88 -8.94 7.17
C PHE A 512 -6.18 -8.53 7.88
N THR A 513 -7.05 -7.77 7.23
CA THR A 513 -8.37 -7.40 7.77
C THR A 513 -9.24 -8.64 7.99
N LEU A 514 -9.33 -9.52 6.99
CA LEU A 514 -10.11 -10.75 7.09
C LEU A 514 -9.49 -11.71 8.13
N ALA A 515 -8.17 -11.82 8.15
CA ALA A 515 -7.46 -12.62 9.15
C ALA A 515 -7.68 -12.07 10.58
N ALA A 516 -7.66 -10.74 10.76
CA ALA A 516 -7.89 -10.10 12.05
C ALA A 516 -9.34 -10.33 12.55
N LEU A 517 -10.33 -10.22 11.66
CA LEU A 517 -11.72 -10.53 12.01
C LEU A 517 -11.89 -12.00 12.41
N GLY A 518 -11.30 -12.91 11.63
CA GLY A 518 -11.33 -14.36 11.94
C GLY A 518 -10.63 -14.68 13.26
N TRP A 519 -9.44 -14.11 13.49
CA TRP A 519 -8.70 -14.31 14.74
C TRP A 519 -9.46 -13.75 15.94
N THR A 520 -9.99 -12.54 15.83
CA THR A 520 -10.79 -11.90 16.89
C THR A 520 -12.04 -12.72 17.21
N THR A 521 -12.71 -13.26 16.18
CA THR A 521 -13.85 -14.17 16.37
C THR A 521 -13.41 -15.37 17.22
N GLY A 522 -12.27 -15.98 16.89
CA GLY A 522 -11.70 -17.07 17.69
C GLY A 522 -11.42 -16.66 19.14
N MET A 523 -10.82 -15.48 19.35
CA MET A 523 -10.53 -14.94 20.69
C MET A 523 -11.80 -14.71 21.53
N VAL A 524 -12.90 -14.28 20.90
CA VAL A 524 -14.17 -14.02 21.58
C VAL A 524 -14.88 -15.33 21.96
N TYR A 525 -14.90 -16.32 21.05
CA TYR A 525 -15.57 -17.61 21.32
C TYR A 525 -14.72 -18.55 22.19
N PHE A 526 -13.41 -18.44 22.14
CA PHE A 526 -12.47 -19.30 22.86
C PHE A 526 -11.43 -18.48 23.66
N PRO A 527 -11.86 -17.65 24.63
CA PRO A 527 -11.01 -16.65 25.28
C PRO A 527 -9.85 -17.25 26.11
N LEU A 528 -9.96 -18.52 26.49
CA LEU A 528 -8.91 -19.25 27.21
C LEU A 528 -7.96 -20.04 26.30
N LYS A 529 -8.33 -20.22 25.01
CA LYS A 529 -7.58 -21.06 24.07
C LYS A 529 -6.87 -20.26 22.98
N ILE A 530 -7.40 -19.11 22.62
CA ILE A 530 -6.85 -18.26 21.54
C ILE A 530 -6.43 -16.93 22.13
N ASP A 531 -5.10 -16.77 22.19
CA ASP A 531 -4.46 -15.54 22.66
C ASP A 531 -4.41 -14.46 21.57
N PRO A 532 -4.23 -13.17 21.93
CA PRO A 532 -3.87 -12.14 20.96
C PRO A 532 -2.64 -12.55 20.15
N PRO A 533 -2.55 -12.15 18.87
CA PRO A 533 -1.35 -12.40 18.09
C PRO A 533 -0.11 -11.79 18.76
N LEU A 534 1.05 -12.40 18.52
CA LEU A 534 2.33 -11.87 19.04
C LEU A 534 2.43 -10.37 18.76
N VAL A 535 2.77 -9.59 19.76
CA VAL A 535 2.86 -8.12 19.69
C VAL A 535 3.69 -7.65 18.50
N ILE A 536 4.82 -8.32 18.21
CA ILE A 536 5.68 -7.97 17.08
C ILE A 536 4.95 -8.11 15.72
N LEU A 537 4.10 -9.12 15.57
CA LEU A 537 3.32 -9.33 14.35
C LEU A 537 2.23 -8.27 14.18
N SER A 538 1.72 -7.75 15.27
CA SER A 538 0.73 -6.66 15.29
C SER A 538 1.37 -5.29 15.05
N ILE A 539 2.55 -5.04 15.61
CA ILE A 539 3.25 -3.76 15.49
C ILE A 539 3.77 -3.51 14.06
N MET A 540 4.22 -4.53 13.33
CA MET A 540 4.82 -4.29 12.01
C MET A 540 3.85 -3.72 10.97
N PRO A 541 2.62 -4.22 10.80
CA PRO A 541 1.63 -3.55 9.93
C PRO A 541 1.28 -2.13 10.37
N LEU A 542 1.19 -1.89 11.70
CA LEU A 542 0.98 -0.54 12.25
C LEU A 542 2.14 0.39 11.90
N ALA A 543 3.37 -0.08 12.09
CA ALA A 543 4.58 0.69 11.75
C ALA A 543 4.65 1.00 10.25
N LEU A 544 4.29 0.04 9.38
CA LEU A 544 4.20 0.27 7.94
C LEU A 544 3.15 1.33 7.61
N PHE A 545 1.98 1.29 8.26
CA PHE A 545 0.95 2.30 8.05
C PHE A 545 1.44 3.70 8.45
N VAL A 546 2.04 3.83 9.63
CA VAL A 546 2.63 5.10 10.12
C VAL A 546 3.73 5.57 9.17
N PHE A 547 4.60 4.67 8.72
CA PHE A 547 5.66 4.98 7.76
C PHE A 547 5.11 5.50 6.43
N LYS A 548 4.09 4.84 5.85
CA LYS A 548 3.43 5.28 4.62
C LYS A 548 2.78 6.66 4.79
N MET A 549 2.11 6.91 5.91
CA MET A 549 1.53 8.22 6.19
C MET A 549 2.60 9.30 6.34
N GLY A 550 3.68 9.02 7.06
CA GLY A 550 4.83 9.92 7.20
C GLY A 550 5.50 10.24 5.85
N LYS A 551 5.75 9.21 5.01
CA LYS A 551 6.24 9.37 3.63
C LYS A 551 5.34 10.29 2.83
N MET A 552 4.04 9.99 2.82
CA MET A 552 3.06 10.76 2.05
C MET A 552 3.04 12.23 2.50
N ILE A 553 2.91 12.50 3.80
CA ILE A 553 2.90 13.86 4.34
C ILE A 553 4.19 14.61 3.95
N TYR A 554 5.33 13.97 4.10
CA TYR A 554 6.62 14.58 3.78
C TYR A 554 6.75 14.90 2.29
N LEU A 555 6.47 13.93 1.41
CA LEU A 555 6.63 14.11 -0.04
C LEU A 555 5.59 15.07 -0.62
N TYR A 556 4.35 15.05 -0.15
CA TYR A 556 3.34 16.01 -0.58
C TYR A 556 3.73 17.45 -0.23
N ARG A 557 4.26 17.66 0.97
CA ARG A 557 4.71 19.00 1.39
C ARG A 557 5.97 19.46 0.66
N THR A 558 6.92 18.57 0.44
CA THR A 558 8.25 18.94 -0.08
C THR A 558 8.36 18.84 -1.60
N ARG A 559 7.61 17.97 -2.26
CA ARG A 559 7.69 17.71 -3.71
C ARG A 559 6.49 18.23 -4.48
N VAL A 560 5.28 18.16 -3.89
CA VAL A 560 4.05 18.67 -4.51
C VAL A 560 3.75 20.11 -4.09
N GLY A 561 4.31 20.58 -2.98
CA GLY A 561 3.99 21.89 -2.40
C GLY A 561 2.58 21.95 -1.81
N ALA A 562 2.02 20.79 -1.42
CA ALA A 562 0.65 20.69 -0.95
C ALA A 562 0.45 21.30 0.44
N THR A 563 -0.70 21.93 0.66
CA THR A 563 -1.14 22.37 2.00
C THR A 563 -1.50 21.19 2.88
N ALA A 564 -1.67 21.41 4.19
CA ALA A 564 -2.12 20.37 5.11
C ALA A 564 -3.51 19.82 4.72
N GLY A 565 -4.43 20.68 4.27
CA GLY A 565 -5.76 20.29 3.78
C GLY A 565 -5.68 19.41 2.53
N GLN A 566 -4.84 19.79 1.56
CA GLN A 566 -4.60 18.98 0.34
C GLN A 566 -3.97 17.62 0.67
N THR A 567 -3.04 17.59 1.63
CA THR A 567 -2.41 16.34 2.06
C THR A 567 -3.42 15.39 2.73
N LEU A 568 -4.29 15.92 3.60
CA LEU A 568 -5.36 15.14 4.21
C LEU A 568 -6.38 14.65 3.17
N ALA A 569 -6.77 15.52 2.26
CA ALA A 569 -7.67 15.21 1.14
C ALA A 569 -7.12 14.07 0.29
N SER A 570 -5.82 14.13 -0.07
CA SER A 570 -5.13 13.08 -0.81
C SER A 570 -5.08 11.76 -0.03
N ALA A 571 -4.82 11.81 1.27
CA ALA A 571 -4.82 10.62 2.14
C ALA A 571 -6.18 9.93 2.15
N LEU A 572 -7.26 10.69 2.38
CA LEU A 572 -8.62 10.16 2.41
C LEU A 572 -9.03 9.59 1.04
N ALA A 573 -8.75 10.31 -0.05
CA ALA A 573 -9.07 9.84 -1.39
C ALA A 573 -8.29 8.56 -1.75
N GLY A 574 -6.99 8.50 -1.48
CA GLY A 574 -6.16 7.32 -1.74
C GLY A 574 -6.59 6.10 -0.90
N LEU A 575 -6.75 6.27 0.41
CA LEU A 575 -7.17 5.19 1.31
C LEU A 575 -8.58 4.66 0.98
N SER A 576 -9.49 5.51 0.49
CA SER A 576 -10.86 5.10 0.12
C SER A 576 -10.91 4.09 -1.02
N LEU A 577 -9.85 3.96 -1.79
CA LEU A 577 -9.76 3.06 -2.94
C LEU A 577 -9.18 1.68 -2.59
N SER A 578 -8.63 1.51 -1.38
CA SER A 578 -7.88 0.32 -0.97
C SER A 578 -8.67 -0.99 -1.20
N HIS A 579 -9.94 -1.06 -0.82
CA HIS A 579 -10.78 -2.23 -1.03
C HIS A 579 -11.02 -2.52 -2.53
N THR A 580 -11.33 -1.49 -3.30
CA THR A 580 -11.56 -1.60 -4.75
C THR A 580 -10.30 -2.07 -5.49
N ILE A 581 -9.13 -1.54 -5.12
CA ILE A 581 -7.83 -1.95 -5.67
C ILE A 581 -7.56 -3.42 -5.32
N SER A 582 -7.81 -3.81 -4.07
CA SER A 582 -7.65 -5.20 -3.61
C SER A 582 -8.50 -6.17 -4.42
N GLN A 583 -9.79 -5.84 -4.64
CA GLN A 583 -10.68 -6.64 -5.49
C GLN A 583 -10.15 -6.72 -6.93
N ALA A 584 -9.67 -5.62 -7.49
CA ALA A 584 -9.13 -5.59 -8.85
C ALA A 584 -7.89 -6.48 -9.00
N ILE A 585 -6.96 -6.42 -8.04
CA ILE A 585 -5.76 -7.25 -8.02
C ILE A 585 -6.12 -8.73 -7.94
N ILE A 586 -6.98 -9.11 -6.99
CA ILE A 586 -7.41 -10.51 -6.82
C ILE A 586 -8.10 -11.01 -8.08
N LEU A 587 -9.09 -10.28 -8.58
CA LEU A 587 -9.80 -10.66 -9.80
C LEU A 587 -8.88 -10.73 -11.02
N GLY A 588 -7.90 -9.82 -11.12
CA GLY A 588 -6.91 -9.81 -12.18
C GLY A 588 -6.04 -11.08 -12.23
N PHE A 589 -5.77 -11.71 -11.09
CA PHE A 589 -5.06 -12.99 -11.06
C PHE A 589 -5.92 -14.19 -11.53
N PHE A 590 -7.24 -14.13 -11.31
CA PHE A 590 -8.12 -15.28 -11.54
C PHE A 590 -9.04 -15.16 -12.77
N THR A 591 -9.12 -13.96 -13.39
CA THR A 591 -9.99 -13.73 -14.56
C THR A 591 -9.22 -13.08 -15.70
N ASN A 592 -9.74 -13.25 -16.95
CA ASN A 592 -9.12 -12.65 -18.15
C ASN A 592 -10.00 -11.58 -18.80
N ASP A 593 -11.33 -11.67 -18.64
CA ASP A 593 -12.30 -10.99 -19.50
C ASP A 593 -13.24 -10.08 -18.67
N LYS A 594 -12.67 -9.08 -17.97
CA LYS A 594 -13.52 -8.03 -17.42
C LYS A 594 -13.77 -6.95 -18.46
N PRO A 595 -15.04 -6.56 -18.69
CA PRO A 595 -15.37 -5.53 -19.67
C PRO A 595 -14.76 -4.19 -19.27
N PHE A 596 -14.43 -3.40 -20.29
CA PHE A 596 -14.02 -2.01 -20.13
C PHE A 596 -15.20 -1.19 -19.59
N PHE A 597 -15.16 -0.82 -18.32
CA PHE A 597 -16.15 0.09 -17.73
C PHE A 597 -15.76 1.52 -18.02
N ARG A 598 -16.49 2.15 -18.97
CA ARG A 598 -16.35 3.59 -19.22
C ARG A 598 -16.64 4.37 -17.94
N THR A 599 -15.86 5.41 -17.69
CA THR A 599 -16.15 6.41 -16.67
C THR A 599 -16.96 7.53 -17.32
N PRO A 600 -18.27 7.64 -17.08
CA PRO A 600 -19.08 8.72 -17.65
C PRO A 600 -18.56 10.07 -17.17
N LYS A 601 -18.58 11.06 -18.06
CA LYS A 601 -18.32 12.46 -17.74
C LYS A 601 -19.65 13.22 -17.73
N ARG A 602 -19.86 14.10 -16.73
CA ARG A 602 -21.09 14.87 -16.53
C ARG A 602 -22.33 14.00 -16.27
N THR A 603 -22.23 13.11 -15.29
CA THR A 603 -23.39 12.36 -14.77
C THR A 603 -24.21 13.18 -13.78
N LYS A 604 -25.51 12.90 -13.68
CA LYS A 604 -26.36 13.49 -12.62
C LYS A 604 -25.84 13.03 -11.25
N ARG A 605 -25.68 13.96 -10.30
CA ARG A 605 -25.25 13.64 -8.92
C ARG A 605 -26.24 12.66 -8.30
N HIS A 606 -25.70 11.59 -7.74
CA HIS A 606 -26.50 10.61 -7.02
C HIS A 606 -27.01 11.19 -5.69
N ALA A 607 -28.24 10.79 -5.30
CA ALA A 607 -28.70 11.05 -3.94
C ALA A 607 -27.75 10.40 -2.92
N LEU A 608 -27.63 11.00 -1.73
CA LEU A 608 -26.74 10.52 -0.66
C LEU A 608 -26.90 9.02 -0.39
N LEU A 609 -28.13 8.50 -0.46
CA LEU A 609 -28.40 7.07 -0.27
C LEU A 609 -27.72 6.21 -1.34
N GLN A 610 -27.71 6.62 -2.60
CA GLN A 610 -27.03 5.89 -3.68
C GLN A 610 -25.49 5.99 -3.53
N ALA A 611 -24.99 7.14 -3.09
CA ALA A 611 -23.58 7.32 -2.79
C ALA A 611 -23.14 6.36 -1.67
N LEU A 612 -23.89 6.26 -0.58
CA LEU A 612 -23.63 5.31 0.51
C LEU A 612 -23.75 3.85 0.08
N GLN A 613 -24.70 3.53 -0.82
CA GLN A 613 -24.79 2.19 -1.40
C GLN A 613 -23.51 1.80 -2.17
N SER A 614 -22.80 2.75 -2.76
CA SER A 614 -21.51 2.48 -3.42
C SER A 614 -20.38 2.11 -2.45
N ALA A 615 -20.55 2.38 -1.15
CA ALA A 615 -19.59 2.09 -0.08
C ALA A 615 -20.12 1.02 0.92
N ARG A 616 -21.17 0.27 0.55
CA ARG A 616 -21.85 -0.66 1.47
C ARG A 616 -20.93 -1.76 2.00
N GLU A 617 -20.11 -2.35 1.14
CA GLU A 617 -19.19 -3.45 1.50
C GLU A 617 -18.14 -2.95 2.49
N GLU A 618 -17.54 -1.82 2.18
CA GLU A 618 -16.54 -1.18 3.04
C GLU A 618 -17.15 -0.72 4.37
N GLY A 619 -18.36 -0.18 4.34
CA GLY A 619 -19.10 0.18 5.56
C GLY A 619 -19.37 -1.02 6.47
N LEU A 620 -19.75 -2.17 5.90
CA LEU A 620 -19.94 -3.41 6.66
C LEU A 620 -18.63 -3.92 7.27
N ILE A 621 -17.53 -3.90 6.52
CA ILE A 621 -16.21 -4.31 7.04
C ILE A 621 -15.77 -3.37 8.18
N MET A 622 -15.94 -2.05 8.01
CA MET A 622 -15.65 -1.06 9.04
C MET A 622 -16.43 -1.36 10.34
N LEU A 623 -17.74 -1.55 10.24
CA LEU A 623 -18.59 -1.86 11.39
C LEU A 623 -18.20 -3.19 12.04
N SER A 624 -17.84 -4.20 11.25
CA SER A 624 -17.35 -5.48 11.74
C SER A 624 -16.05 -5.34 12.54
N LEU A 625 -15.11 -4.52 12.07
CA LEU A 625 -13.87 -4.25 12.79
C LEU A 625 -14.11 -3.49 14.11
N TRP A 626 -15.01 -2.52 14.11
CA TRP A 626 -15.36 -1.79 15.34
C TRP A 626 -16.07 -2.70 16.33
N LEU A 627 -17.02 -3.53 15.85
CA LEU A 627 -17.68 -4.53 16.69
C LEU A 627 -16.67 -5.52 17.26
N ALA A 628 -15.72 -6.00 16.45
CA ALA A 628 -14.66 -6.89 16.89
C ALA A 628 -13.81 -6.25 18.00
N ALA A 629 -13.42 -4.96 17.85
CA ALA A 629 -12.70 -4.23 18.89
C ALA A 629 -13.50 -4.11 20.19
N ILE A 630 -14.79 -3.80 20.10
CA ILE A 630 -15.69 -3.72 21.26
C ILE A 630 -15.81 -5.10 21.93
N CYS A 631 -15.99 -6.17 21.16
CA CYS A 631 -16.09 -7.54 21.69
C CYS A 631 -14.82 -7.96 22.43
N VAL A 632 -13.62 -7.60 21.94
CA VAL A 632 -12.36 -7.85 22.65
C VAL A 632 -12.37 -7.16 24.01
N VAL A 633 -12.73 -5.87 24.06
CA VAL A 633 -12.79 -5.11 25.33
C VAL A 633 -13.77 -5.73 26.31
N VAL A 634 -14.95 -6.13 25.85
CA VAL A 634 -16.01 -6.69 26.70
C VAL A 634 -15.65 -8.08 27.22
N VAL A 635 -15.07 -8.94 26.39
CA VAL A 635 -14.81 -10.36 26.73
C VAL A 635 -13.46 -10.56 27.43
N GLN A 636 -12.44 -9.85 27.00
CA GLN A 636 -11.06 -10.06 27.48
C GLN A 636 -10.46 -8.85 28.24
N GLY A 637 -11.13 -7.71 28.21
CA GLY A 637 -10.63 -6.47 28.79
C GLY A 637 -9.66 -5.71 27.88
N SER A 638 -9.03 -4.67 28.40
CA SER A 638 -8.03 -3.85 27.71
C SER A 638 -6.80 -3.58 28.58
N GLU A 639 -6.61 -4.36 29.63
CA GLU A 639 -5.58 -4.07 30.66
C GLU A 639 -4.17 -4.52 30.24
N THR A 640 -4.05 -5.44 29.28
CA THR A 640 -2.75 -5.94 28.83
C THR A 640 -2.27 -5.23 27.57
N ALA A 641 -0.96 -5.06 27.42
CA ALA A 641 -0.36 -4.36 26.29
C ALA A 641 -0.64 -5.06 24.95
N ASP A 642 -0.70 -6.37 24.92
CA ASP A 642 -1.02 -7.18 23.73
C ASP A 642 -2.48 -6.98 23.28
N LEU A 643 -3.44 -6.95 24.20
CA LEU A 643 -4.84 -6.63 23.90
C LEU A 643 -5.01 -5.19 23.40
N MET A 644 -4.35 -4.22 24.05
CA MET A 644 -4.37 -2.83 23.60
C MET A 644 -3.81 -2.67 22.18
N VAL A 645 -2.68 -3.31 21.89
CA VAL A 645 -2.10 -3.29 20.55
C VAL A 645 -3.03 -3.95 19.54
N TRP A 646 -3.68 -5.06 19.91
CA TRP A 646 -4.62 -5.73 19.01
C TRP A 646 -5.86 -4.87 18.72
N ILE A 647 -6.43 -4.22 19.73
CA ILE A 647 -7.52 -3.25 19.56
C ILE A 647 -7.10 -2.11 18.61
N MET A 648 -5.89 -1.55 18.80
CA MET A 648 -5.35 -0.54 17.88
C MET A 648 -5.20 -1.06 16.44
N VAL A 649 -4.79 -2.32 16.23
CA VAL A 649 -4.74 -2.94 14.90
C VAL A 649 -6.12 -2.92 14.25
N LEU A 650 -7.16 -3.38 14.96
CA LEU A 650 -8.53 -3.40 14.42
C LEU A 650 -9.02 -1.98 14.06
N LEU A 651 -8.75 -0.99 14.90
CA LEU A 651 -9.14 0.39 14.65
C LEU A 651 -8.36 1.01 13.47
N VAL A 652 -7.05 0.81 13.40
CA VAL A 652 -6.23 1.31 12.28
C VAL A 652 -6.61 0.64 10.96
N GLN A 653 -6.88 -0.66 10.98
CA GLN A 653 -7.37 -1.37 9.79
C GLN A 653 -8.76 -0.90 9.32
N SER A 654 -9.55 -0.27 10.19
CA SER A 654 -10.84 0.31 9.79
C SER A 654 -10.71 1.64 9.03
N ILE A 655 -9.54 2.31 9.09
CA ILE A 655 -9.34 3.66 8.52
C ILE A 655 -9.58 3.71 6.99
N PRO A 656 -9.09 2.79 6.16
CA PRO A 656 -9.38 2.80 4.72
C PRO A 656 -10.88 2.68 4.42
N TYR A 657 -11.59 1.84 5.17
CA TYR A 657 -13.03 1.63 5.02
C TYR A 657 -13.83 2.85 5.49
N LEU A 658 -13.40 3.49 6.58
CA LEU A 658 -13.96 4.77 7.03
C LEU A 658 -13.73 5.87 5.97
N ALA A 659 -12.53 5.95 5.40
CA ALA A 659 -12.23 6.88 4.32
C ALA A 659 -13.15 6.67 3.11
N THR A 660 -13.49 5.42 2.76
CA THR A 660 -14.46 5.08 1.71
C THR A 660 -15.85 5.64 2.02
N VAL A 661 -16.34 5.45 3.24
CA VAL A 661 -17.64 5.99 3.66
C VAL A 661 -17.64 7.52 3.62
N ILE A 662 -16.57 8.17 4.09
CA ILE A 662 -16.42 9.63 4.02
C ILE A 662 -16.43 10.12 2.57
N MET A 663 -15.66 9.51 1.67
CA MET A 663 -15.61 9.89 0.25
C MET A 663 -16.95 9.68 -0.44
N ALA A 664 -17.67 8.61 -0.12
CA ALA A 664 -19.03 8.39 -0.63
C ALA A 664 -19.98 9.48 -0.14
N MET A 665 -19.95 9.84 1.14
CA MET A 665 -20.77 10.94 1.69
C MET A 665 -20.45 12.27 1.03
N VAL A 666 -19.17 12.63 0.92
CA VAL A 666 -18.73 13.88 0.27
C VAL A 666 -19.19 13.94 -1.18
N SER A 667 -19.10 12.82 -1.91
CA SER A 667 -19.59 12.72 -3.29
C SER A 667 -21.12 12.91 -3.40
N GLY A 668 -21.87 12.54 -2.35
CA GLY A 668 -23.33 12.66 -2.30
C GLY A 668 -23.86 14.06 -1.96
N PHE A 669 -23.05 14.92 -1.33
CA PHE A 669 -23.48 16.27 -0.96
C PHE A 669 -23.43 17.23 -2.15
N ALA A 670 -24.55 17.94 -2.41
CA ALA A 670 -24.71 18.81 -3.57
C ALA A 670 -24.05 20.21 -3.43
N LYS A 671 -23.80 20.66 -2.20
CA LYS A 671 -23.18 21.97 -1.90
C LYS A 671 -22.06 21.76 -0.90
N THR A 672 -20.88 22.24 -1.25
CA THR A 672 -19.73 22.29 -0.35
C THR A 672 -19.41 23.75 -0.06
N GLU A 673 -19.04 24.06 1.17
CA GLU A 673 -18.66 25.40 1.55
C GLU A 673 -17.44 25.86 0.74
N GLU A 674 -17.52 27.01 0.08
CA GLU A 674 -16.44 27.61 -0.73
C GLU A 674 -15.11 27.73 0.03
N LYS A 675 -15.14 27.97 1.33
CA LYS A 675 -13.95 28.03 2.19
C LYS A 675 -13.15 26.73 2.24
N LEU A 676 -13.84 25.56 2.23
CA LEU A 676 -13.18 24.26 2.30
C LEU A 676 -12.56 23.91 0.93
N ILE A 677 -13.26 24.24 -0.14
CA ILE A 677 -12.75 24.07 -1.51
C ILE A 677 -11.52 24.94 -1.72
N SER A 678 -11.55 26.22 -1.34
CA SER A 678 -10.42 27.14 -1.52
C SER A 678 -9.15 26.71 -0.76
N SER A 679 -9.30 26.07 0.41
CA SER A 679 -8.14 25.55 1.18
C SER A 679 -7.47 24.36 0.48
N ILE A 680 -8.19 23.62 -0.37
CA ILE A 680 -7.71 22.43 -1.08
C ILE A 680 -7.28 22.77 -2.52
N THR A 681 -7.92 23.76 -3.16
CA THR A 681 -7.63 24.17 -4.54
C THR A 681 -6.64 25.32 -4.66
N ALA A 682 -6.12 25.84 -3.53
CA ALA A 682 -5.09 26.89 -3.56
C ALA A 682 -3.98 26.52 -4.58
N PRO A 683 -3.56 27.47 -5.44
CA PRO A 683 -2.55 27.19 -6.44
C PRO A 683 -1.27 26.69 -5.74
N LEU A 684 -0.71 25.60 -6.25
CA LEU A 684 0.59 25.13 -5.81
C LEU A 684 1.60 26.23 -6.08
N THR A 685 2.35 26.61 -5.07
CA THR A 685 3.58 27.37 -5.29
C THR A 685 4.40 26.61 -6.30
N SER A 686 4.87 27.32 -7.34
CA SER A 686 5.65 26.76 -8.45
C SER A 686 6.55 25.62 -7.96
N LEU A 687 6.55 24.48 -8.66
CA LEU A 687 7.46 23.36 -8.39
C LEU A 687 8.86 23.94 -8.16
N PRO A 688 9.58 23.55 -7.12
CA PRO A 688 10.96 23.97 -6.95
C PRO A 688 11.73 23.53 -8.20
N GLU A 689 12.37 24.46 -8.87
CA GLU A 689 13.26 24.16 -9.99
C GLU A 689 14.22 23.04 -9.56
N PRO A 690 14.47 22.04 -10.40
CA PRO A 690 15.40 20.98 -10.08
C PRO A 690 16.83 21.57 -10.02
N GLY A 691 17.23 22.08 -8.88
CA GLY A 691 18.56 22.65 -8.70
C GLY A 691 18.83 23.43 -7.42
N ASN A 692 17.84 23.97 -6.74
CA ASN A 692 18.09 24.86 -5.59
C ASN A 692 17.58 24.27 -4.25
N HIS A 693 18.25 23.25 -3.74
CA HIS A 693 18.31 22.98 -2.31
C HIS A 693 19.68 22.41 -1.96
N ALA A 694 20.49 23.25 -1.32
CA ALA A 694 21.77 22.93 -0.69
C ALA A 694 21.62 21.89 0.45
#